data_0636da633b09ceaf28bb1d94ddd44913
#
_entry.id   0636da633b09ceaf28bb1d94ddd44913
#
_cell.length_a   1.000
_cell.length_b   1.000
_cell.length_c   1.000
_cell.angle_alpha   90.00
_cell.angle_beta   90.00
_cell.angle_gamma   90.00
#
_symmetry.space_group_name_H-M   'P 1'
#
loop_
_entity.id
_entity.type
_entity.pdbx_description
1 polymer ?
#
loop_
_entity_poly.entity_id
_entity_poly.type
_entity_poly.pdbx_seq_one_letter_code
_entity_poly.pdbx_strand_id
1 'polypeptide(L)'
;MGDARGGDAHGGPGGPSGPNGPNGPNGDGPGGDGDGPDGDGPNGDRSGIGICCSGGGIRSAAFALGGLQSLDAAGVLRRADHLAAVSGGSYTASAYAITSRYSDPEALEGQRPFAPGSPEEAWVRNHCSYLTNSARDTLRLVGVAAIGLLANLVFFTALLWTVARPLGWLYAWWQPDLRVSGECTAGASPETAWGNGCYAPVGLTGLGPWLLAAGGLALGGLLLALGVRMFQPGWPLRQTLRRVALVLVAVGAAVAFFAWALPELIVFTRNVLGGEPETGPVTESTGVGSSSDKGGANLGFIATVGGAATLAALVVQVGGTLRRAAVTGGRVVARATTRLERLSGGLRRVANTLVGAVIGPLALAAGALFILNGGAQGAHPRTGELLLWAVMALLTGAMLWFADVTAWSLHPLYKWRLSRTFAVARVVGEDGGVTAAPVPYERLLHMSDLTPEQFPGHRPGAPVFPELLVCASANVSDQGTTPPGRSSVSFVFGPRRIGYPRAVDVPRKVPWWRWLLYPAQTEQDTVRFGPLEGPTRDYERVVGERRRRDITISAAVAMSGAAVAPSMGKMTRAPLRFLLALTNVRLGVWLPNPANVPQSSSVPVNPRQIRLLYEVVGRNRVRSTFLYVTDGGHIENLGLLELLRRRCRTVVCLDAAGGSTTSFSTLGEAISLAASELDVRVDIDPAEALRSLDDGRRINDGDTVEGTITYPDGTTGRLIYGKALVTPRSPWDVRAYAAKDGRFPATPTGDQAFSGETFDAYQALGRHVGRACAERVTGAATGNPSAAASPSAAADVVLRAETQATA
;
A
#
# COMPACT_ATOMS: atom_id res chain seq x y z
N MET A 1 -25.52 -72.52 6.86
CA MET A 1 -26.18 -73.23 5.77
C MET A 1 -25.76 -72.54 4.52
N GLY A 2 -24.86 -72.94 3.85
CA GLY A 2 -24.47 -74.09 3.07
C GLY A 2 -24.15 -73.51 1.70
N ASP A 3 -23.01 -73.57 1.34
CA ASP A 3 -22.26 -74.42 0.40
C ASP A 3 -22.55 -74.07 -1.06
N ALA A 4 -21.65 -73.89 -1.88
CA ALA A 4 -20.31 -74.38 -2.26
C ALA A 4 -20.32 -74.68 -3.80
N ARG A 5 -19.18 -74.45 -4.38
CA ARG A 5 -18.53 -75.04 -5.57
C ARG A 5 -19.13 -74.70 -6.94
N GLY A 6 -18.41 -74.46 -7.97
CA GLY A 6 -17.08 -74.83 -8.41
C GLY A 6 -17.09 -74.95 -9.93
N GLY A 7 -15.98 -74.68 -10.56
CA GLY A 7 -15.36 -75.59 -11.53
C GLY A 7 -15.34 -75.15 -13.01
N ASP A 8 -14.13 -74.87 -13.45
CA ASP A 8 -13.39 -75.37 -14.64
C ASP A 8 -13.89 -75.02 -16.07
N ALA A 9 -13.08 -74.26 -16.80
CA ALA A 9 -11.96 -74.62 -17.66
C ALA A 9 -12.27 -74.91 -19.18
N HIS A 10 -11.37 -74.54 -20.06
CA HIS A 10 -11.11 -74.86 -21.47
C HIS A 10 -11.79 -73.98 -22.53
N GLY A 11 -11.13 -73.35 -23.52
CA GLY A 11 -9.93 -73.64 -24.25
C GLY A 11 -10.01 -72.77 -25.51
N GLY A 12 -8.90 -72.29 -26.06
CA GLY A 12 -8.82 -71.63 -27.32
C GLY A 12 -9.05 -72.65 -28.55
N PRO A 13 -8.78 -72.27 -29.78
CA PRO A 13 -7.81 -71.31 -30.33
C PRO A 13 -8.23 -70.63 -31.67
N GLY A 14 -7.34 -69.76 -32.25
CA GLY A 14 -7.15 -69.65 -33.70
C GLY A 14 -7.42 -68.27 -34.32
N GLY A 15 -6.39 -67.61 -34.84
CA GLY A 15 -6.45 -66.42 -35.73
C GLY A 15 -6.88 -66.82 -37.17
N PRO A 16 -6.84 -65.91 -38.17
CA PRO A 16 -5.62 -65.28 -38.66
C PRO A 16 -5.70 -63.82 -39.26
N SER A 17 -4.56 -63.19 -39.27
CA SER A 17 -3.95 -62.26 -40.26
C SER A 17 -4.71 -61.31 -41.19
N GLY A 18 -4.47 -60.00 -41.11
CA GLY A 18 -4.08 -58.98 -42.00
C GLY A 18 -5.11 -58.34 -42.94
N PRO A 19 -4.89 -57.19 -43.63
CA PRO A 19 -3.62 -56.43 -43.82
C PRO A 19 -3.70 -54.85 -43.67
N ASN A 20 -2.56 -54.23 -43.68
CA ASN A 20 -2.11 -52.90 -43.83
C ASN A 20 -2.95 -51.76 -44.46
N GLY A 21 -2.83 -50.56 -43.84
CA GLY A 21 -2.94 -49.24 -44.54
C GLY A 21 -3.24 -48.10 -43.57
N PRO A 22 -2.93 -46.81 -43.84
CA PRO A 22 -1.63 -46.15 -43.73
C PRO A 22 -1.60 -45.04 -42.65
N ASN A 23 -0.40 -44.54 -42.39
CA ASN A 23 0.01 -43.50 -41.51
C ASN A 23 -0.87 -42.24 -41.40
N GLY A 24 -1.28 -41.91 -40.14
CA GLY A 24 -1.73 -40.59 -39.75
C GLY A 24 -0.87 -40.05 -38.57
N PRO A 25 -0.70 -38.74 -38.42
CA PRO A 25 0.40 -38.14 -37.70
C PRO A 25 0.24 -38.22 -36.17
N ASN A 26 1.38 -38.27 -35.53
CA ASN A 26 1.63 -38.24 -34.10
C ASN A 26 0.80 -37.16 -33.38
N GLY A 27 -0.08 -37.55 -32.51
CA GLY A 27 -0.72 -36.74 -31.49
C GLY A 27 0.14 -36.80 -30.22
N ASP A 28 0.96 -35.79 -30.01
CA ASP A 28 1.61 -35.54 -28.73
C ASP A 28 0.52 -35.17 -27.73
N GLY A 29 0.20 -36.06 -26.82
CA GLY A 29 -0.54 -35.75 -25.61
C GLY A 29 0.33 -34.92 -24.69
N PRO A 30 -0.20 -33.85 -24.08
CA PRO A 30 0.58 -33.10 -23.11
C PRO A 30 0.84 -33.97 -21.88
N GLY A 31 2.11 -34.31 -21.70
CA GLY A 31 2.62 -34.84 -20.44
C GLY A 31 2.27 -33.90 -19.30
N GLY A 32 1.71 -34.44 -18.23
CA GLY A 32 1.46 -33.70 -17.01
C GLY A 32 2.78 -33.27 -16.38
N ASP A 33 3.22 -32.08 -16.70
CA ASP A 33 4.29 -31.40 -15.98
C ASP A 33 3.74 -30.95 -14.63
N GLY A 34 4.02 -31.73 -13.61
CA GLY A 34 3.90 -31.35 -12.20
C GLY A 34 4.99 -30.36 -11.83
N ASP A 35 5.03 -29.19 -12.48
CA ASP A 35 5.82 -28.08 -12.02
C ASP A 35 5.11 -27.41 -10.84
N GLY A 36 5.56 -27.77 -9.62
CA GLY A 36 5.40 -26.90 -8.47
C GLY A 36 6.04 -25.51 -8.76
N PRO A 37 5.67 -24.46 -8.02
CA PRO A 37 6.06 -23.07 -8.36
C PRO A 37 7.56 -22.76 -8.35
N ASP A 38 8.42 -23.73 -8.11
CA ASP A 38 9.87 -23.62 -8.21
C ASP A 38 10.42 -24.85 -8.94
N GLY A 39 10.55 -24.72 -10.27
CA GLY A 39 11.34 -25.66 -11.08
C GLY A 39 12.83 -25.50 -10.77
N ASP A 40 13.23 -25.92 -9.59
CA ASP A 40 14.63 -26.15 -9.27
C ASP A 40 15.05 -27.49 -9.90
N GLY A 41 15.70 -27.41 -11.07
CA GLY A 41 16.53 -28.50 -11.56
C GLY A 41 17.54 -28.92 -10.48
N PRO A 42 18.18 -30.10 -10.60
CA PRO A 42 19.07 -30.67 -9.57
C PRO A 42 20.30 -29.79 -9.39
N ASN A 43 20.17 -28.69 -8.64
CA ASN A 43 21.31 -27.90 -8.17
C ASN A 43 21.70 -28.43 -6.80
N GLY A 44 22.82 -29.12 -6.78
CA GLY A 44 23.47 -29.54 -5.57
C GLY A 44 23.74 -28.34 -4.66
N ASP A 45 23.56 -28.61 -3.36
CA ASP A 45 24.18 -27.90 -2.23
C ASP A 45 23.75 -26.47 -1.95
N ARG A 46 22.44 -26.12 -2.05
CA ARG A 46 21.90 -24.92 -1.40
C ARG A 46 21.87 -25.13 0.12
N SER A 47 22.33 -24.14 0.87
CA SER A 47 22.44 -24.20 2.33
C SER A 47 21.09 -24.30 3.04
N GLY A 48 19.99 -23.96 2.36
CA GLY A 48 18.64 -23.89 2.90
C GLY A 48 18.46 -22.76 3.92
N ILE A 49 19.34 -21.75 3.93
CA ILE A 49 19.31 -20.63 4.86
C ILE A 49 18.55 -19.45 4.21
N GLY A 50 17.54 -18.95 4.92
CA GLY A 50 16.85 -17.70 4.60
C GLY A 50 17.03 -16.66 5.70
N ILE A 51 17.24 -15.41 5.34
CA ILE A 51 17.31 -14.29 6.29
C ILE A 51 16.15 -13.35 5.99
N CYS A 52 15.44 -12.88 7.01
CA CYS A 52 14.44 -11.83 6.81
C CYS A 52 14.64 -10.63 7.73
N CYS A 53 14.34 -9.42 7.17
CA CYS A 53 14.45 -8.13 7.84
C CYS A 53 13.09 -7.44 7.85
N SER A 54 12.59 -7.15 9.05
CA SER A 54 11.25 -6.61 9.24
C SER A 54 11.09 -5.17 8.77
N GLY A 55 9.83 -4.76 8.53
CA GLY A 55 9.45 -3.37 8.35
C GLY A 55 9.49 -2.57 9.66
N GLY A 56 9.54 -1.25 9.53
CA GLY A 56 9.59 -0.33 10.67
C GLY A 56 10.24 1.03 10.36
N GLY A 57 10.41 1.34 9.08
CA GLY A 57 11.04 2.58 8.61
C GLY A 57 12.52 2.65 9.00
N ILE A 58 13.02 3.85 9.29
CA ILE A 58 14.45 4.08 9.59
C ILE A 58 14.94 3.28 10.81
N ARG A 59 14.06 3.01 11.78
CA ARG A 59 14.38 2.17 12.95
C ARG A 59 14.81 0.77 12.51
N SER A 60 13.98 0.14 11.68
CA SER A 60 14.25 -1.19 11.16
C SER A 60 15.45 -1.21 10.21
N ALA A 61 15.65 -0.15 9.43
CA ALA A 61 16.82 -0.01 8.57
C ALA A 61 18.13 0.00 9.40
N ALA A 62 18.20 0.79 10.47
CA ALA A 62 19.38 0.85 11.34
C ALA A 62 19.64 -0.48 12.06
N PHE A 63 18.59 -1.11 12.62
CA PHE A 63 18.68 -2.40 13.27
C PHE A 63 19.11 -3.52 12.29
N ALA A 64 18.48 -3.58 11.12
CA ALA A 64 18.84 -4.55 10.09
C ALA A 64 20.29 -4.37 9.59
N LEU A 65 20.78 -3.11 9.49
CA LEU A 65 22.16 -2.85 9.13
C LEU A 65 23.11 -3.55 10.10
N GLY A 66 22.94 -3.35 11.41
CA GLY A 66 23.77 -3.97 12.42
C GLY A 66 23.63 -5.50 12.42
N GLY A 67 22.40 -6.00 12.26
CA GLY A 67 22.13 -7.45 12.18
C GLY A 67 22.85 -8.11 10.99
N LEU A 68 22.71 -7.53 9.79
CA LEU A 68 23.36 -8.03 8.58
C LEU A 68 24.88 -7.93 8.66
N GLN A 69 25.43 -6.87 9.29
CA GLN A 69 26.87 -6.78 9.55
C GLN A 69 27.39 -7.98 10.36
N SER A 70 26.68 -8.37 11.41
CA SER A 70 27.07 -9.51 12.25
C SER A 70 26.91 -10.86 11.53
N LEU A 71 25.82 -11.02 10.77
CA LEU A 71 25.59 -12.23 9.97
C LEU A 71 26.62 -12.37 8.83
N ASP A 72 27.03 -11.25 8.21
CA ASP A 72 28.09 -11.27 7.19
C ASP A 72 29.46 -11.54 7.82
N ALA A 73 29.75 -10.97 9.00
CA ALA A 73 30.99 -11.24 9.73
C ALA A 73 31.15 -12.72 10.12
N ALA A 74 30.03 -13.37 10.44
CA ALA A 74 29.99 -14.82 10.72
C ALA A 74 29.91 -15.70 9.46
N GLY A 75 29.90 -15.11 8.26
CA GLY A 75 29.76 -15.82 6.99
C GLY A 75 28.38 -16.40 6.73
N VAL A 76 27.37 -16.09 7.57
CA VAL A 76 25.99 -16.59 7.42
C VAL A 76 25.29 -15.92 6.25
N LEU A 77 25.46 -14.59 6.09
CA LEU A 77 24.83 -13.84 4.99
C LEU A 77 25.24 -14.39 3.62
N ARG A 78 26.50 -14.69 3.42
CA ARG A 78 27.02 -15.22 2.15
C ARG A 78 26.57 -16.63 1.84
N ARG A 79 26.27 -17.43 2.89
CA ARG A 79 25.74 -18.79 2.73
C ARG A 79 24.22 -18.83 2.60
N ALA A 80 23.53 -17.70 2.85
CA ALA A 80 22.08 -17.64 2.72
C ALA A 80 21.65 -17.71 1.26
N ASP A 81 20.59 -18.44 0.97
CA ASP A 81 20.00 -18.54 -0.36
C ASP A 81 19.12 -17.31 -0.64
N HIS A 82 18.39 -16.84 0.37
CA HIS A 82 17.40 -15.76 0.23
C HIS A 82 17.53 -14.72 1.34
N LEU A 83 17.37 -13.44 0.96
CA LEU A 83 17.24 -12.29 1.84
C LEU A 83 15.90 -11.59 1.59
N ALA A 84 14.90 -11.91 2.40
CA ALA A 84 13.58 -11.28 2.32
C ALA A 84 13.55 -10.01 3.19
N ALA A 85 13.03 -8.91 2.66
CA ALA A 85 13.04 -7.65 3.38
C ALA A 85 11.78 -6.83 3.14
N VAL A 86 11.28 -6.20 4.21
CA VAL A 86 10.04 -5.43 4.22
C VAL A 86 10.34 -3.99 4.60
N SER A 87 9.78 -3.00 3.89
CA SER A 87 9.80 -1.59 4.27
C SER A 87 11.21 -1.12 4.67
N GLY A 88 11.43 -0.65 5.92
CA GLY A 88 12.74 -0.23 6.40
C GLY A 88 13.83 -1.30 6.31
N GLY A 89 13.52 -2.57 6.51
CA GLY A 89 14.45 -3.67 6.29
C GLY A 89 14.93 -3.74 4.84
N SER A 90 14.04 -3.45 3.88
CA SER A 90 14.39 -3.44 2.45
C SER A 90 15.34 -2.30 2.08
N TYR A 91 15.34 -1.19 2.83
CA TYR A 91 16.28 -0.08 2.56
C TYR A 91 17.73 -0.56 2.71
N THR A 92 18.01 -1.22 3.82
CA THR A 92 19.37 -1.73 4.12
C THR A 92 19.72 -2.97 3.31
N ALA A 93 18.80 -3.93 3.18
CA ALA A 93 19.04 -5.14 2.37
C ALA A 93 19.37 -4.78 0.91
N SER A 94 18.65 -3.81 0.35
CA SER A 94 18.93 -3.31 -1.00
C SER A 94 20.24 -2.52 -1.07
N ALA A 95 20.57 -1.74 -0.03
CA ALA A 95 21.85 -1.03 0.03
C ALA A 95 23.02 -2.02 -0.02
N TYR A 96 22.96 -3.10 0.77
CA TYR A 96 23.95 -4.18 0.71
C TYR A 96 24.09 -4.78 -0.68
N ALA A 97 22.95 -5.12 -1.32
CA ALA A 97 22.94 -5.69 -2.67
C ALA A 97 23.53 -4.72 -3.71
N ILE A 98 23.15 -3.44 -3.64
CA ILE A 98 23.62 -2.39 -4.55
C ILE A 98 25.12 -2.16 -4.36
N THR A 99 25.60 -2.03 -3.13
CA THR A 99 27.02 -1.85 -2.86
C THR A 99 27.82 -3.07 -3.33
N SER A 100 27.35 -4.29 -3.08
CA SER A 100 28.01 -5.51 -3.53
C SER A 100 28.08 -5.64 -5.06
N ARG A 101 27.09 -5.09 -5.79
CA ARG A 101 26.95 -5.24 -7.24
C ARG A 101 27.59 -4.12 -8.05
N TYR A 102 27.51 -2.88 -7.53
CA TYR A 102 27.80 -1.67 -8.31
C TYR A 102 28.99 -0.86 -7.83
N SER A 103 29.67 -1.28 -6.74
CA SER A 103 30.93 -0.66 -6.33
C SER A 103 32.07 -1.01 -7.29
N ASP A 104 33.06 -0.14 -7.34
CA ASP A 104 34.29 -0.41 -8.06
C ASP A 104 34.98 -1.65 -7.48
N PRO A 105 35.38 -2.64 -8.29
CA PRO A 105 36.02 -3.86 -7.79
C PRO A 105 37.23 -3.61 -6.92
N GLU A 106 38.07 -2.64 -7.31
CA GLU A 106 39.27 -2.22 -6.57
C GLU A 106 38.91 -1.63 -5.19
N ALA A 107 37.80 -0.91 -5.09
CA ALA A 107 37.32 -0.34 -3.81
C ALA A 107 36.78 -1.41 -2.84
N LEU A 108 36.42 -2.60 -3.33
CA LEU A 108 35.94 -3.72 -2.51
C LEU A 108 37.07 -4.70 -2.12
N GLU A 109 38.29 -4.53 -2.66
CA GLU A 109 39.38 -5.48 -2.47
C GLU A 109 39.72 -5.61 -0.98
N GLY A 110 39.63 -6.85 -0.45
CA GLY A 110 39.91 -7.15 0.96
C GLY A 110 38.89 -6.65 1.99
N GLN A 111 37.86 -5.90 1.60
CA GLN A 111 36.86 -5.35 2.52
C GLN A 111 35.43 -5.76 2.14
N ARG A 112 34.66 -6.20 3.15
CA ARG A 112 33.24 -6.54 2.98
C ARG A 112 32.40 -5.26 2.85
N PRO A 113 31.33 -5.29 1.99
CA PRO A 113 30.35 -4.22 1.96
C PRO A 113 29.76 -4.00 3.36
N PHE A 114 29.58 -2.75 3.72
CA PHE A 114 29.04 -2.34 5.01
C PHE A 114 29.79 -2.89 6.24
N ALA A 115 31.06 -3.27 6.09
CA ALA A 115 31.88 -3.60 7.27
C ALA A 115 31.89 -2.42 8.26
N PRO A 116 31.94 -2.65 9.58
CA PRO A 116 32.02 -1.57 10.55
C PRO A 116 33.14 -0.59 10.23
N GLY A 117 32.81 0.72 10.18
CA GLY A 117 33.74 1.79 9.79
C GLY A 117 33.89 2.00 8.27
N SER A 118 33.12 1.28 7.44
CA SER A 118 33.18 1.47 5.99
C SER A 118 32.58 2.81 5.52
N PRO A 119 33.01 3.33 4.35
CA PRO A 119 32.50 4.60 3.81
C PRO A 119 30.99 4.61 3.61
N GLU A 120 30.40 3.53 3.13
CA GLU A 120 28.96 3.42 2.89
C GLU A 120 28.15 3.33 4.20
N GLU A 121 28.68 2.73 5.26
CA GLU A 121 28.08 2.80 6.59
C GLU A 121 28.03 4.25 7.08
N ALA A 122 29.15 4.96 6.97
CA ALA A 122 29.23 6.38 7.32
C ALA A 122 28.26 7.23 6.47
N TRP A 123 28.15 6.92 5.18
CA TRP A 123 27.21 7.60 4.29
C TRP A 123 25.76 7.46 4.78
N VAL A 124 25.27 6.22 4.98
CA VAL A 124 23.90 5.95 5.42
C VAL A 124 23.62 6.58 6.79
N ARG A 125 24.56 6.48 7.72
CA ARG A 125 24.49 7.08 9.05
C ARG A 125 24.33 8.61 8.97
N ASN A 126 25.14 9.28 8.14
CA ASN A 126 25.11 10.73 7.98
C ASN A 126 23.86 11.23 7.22
N HIS A 127 23.15 10.35 6.53
CA HIS A 127 21.92 10.64 5.78
C HIS A 127 20.67 9.98 6.37
N CYS A 128 20.72 9.50 7.63
CA CYS A 128 19.62 8.76 8.25
C CYS A 128 18.33 9.57 8.41
N SER A 129 18.37 10.90 8.46
CA SER A 129 17.19 11.78 8.39
C SER A 129 16.74 12.02 6.94
N TYR A 130 16.61 10.96 6.16
CA TYR A 130 16.46 10.99 4.69
C TYR A 130 15.26 11.80 4.16
N LEU A 131 14.17 11.93 4.92
CA LEU A 131 12.97 12.66 4.47
C LEU A 131 13.15 14.18 4.55
N THR A 132 13.73 14.69 5.64
CA THR A 132 13.79 16.14 5.95
C THR A 132 15.10 16.49 6.63
N ASN A 133 16.19 16.61 5.85
CA ASN A 133 17.50 17.02 6.38
C ASN A 133 17.64 18.54 6.53
N SER A 134 16.80 19.33 5.85
CA SER A 134 16.88 20.80 5.83
C SER A 134 15.50 21.44 5.68
N ALA A 135 15.39 22.72 6.01
CA ALA A 135 14.18 23.53 5.78
C ALA A 135 13.77 23.52 4.28
N ARG A 136 14.76 23.53 3.37
CA ARG A 136 14.53 23.45 1.92
C ARG A 136 13.86 22.12 1.53
N ASP A 137 14.24 21.03 2.18
CA ASP A 137 13.66 19.71 1.92
C ASP A 137 12.23 19.61 2.44
N THR A 138 11.98 20.19 3.61
CA THR A 138 10.62 20.32 4.16
C THR A 138 9.74 21.14 3.22
N LEU A 139 10.25 22.27 2.72
CA LEU A 139 9.51 23.10 1.77
C LEU A 139 9.21 22.36 0.46
N ARG A 140 10.15 21.57 -0.06
CA ARG A 140 9.91 20.71 -1.24
C ARG A 140 8.83 19.67 -0.99
N LEU A 141 8.84 19.00 0.18
CA LEU A 141 7.81 18.02 0.54
C LEU A 141 6.43 18.66 0.59
N VAL A 142 6.32 19.83 1.24
CA VAL A 142 5.08 20.60 1.32
C VAL A 142 4.64 21.06 -0.08
N GLY A 143 5.59 21.55 -0.90
CA GLY A 143 5.29 21.98 -2.27
C GLY A 143 4.75 20.87 -3.15
N VAL A 144 5.37 19.68 -3.12
CA VAL A 144 4.88 18.50 -3.88
C VAL A 144 3.50 18.06 -3.39
N ALA A 145 3.27 18.05 -2.06
CA ALA A 145 1.96 17.73 -1.50
C ALA A 145 0.89 18.75 -1.93
N ALA A 146 1.23 20.04 -1.93
CA ALA A 146 0.33 21.12 -2.37
C ALA A 146 -0.01 21.03 -3.87
N ILE A 147 0.97 20.72 -4.73
CA ILE A 147 0.76 20.51 -6.17
C ILE A 147 -0.16 19.30 -6.39
N GLY A 148 0.10 18.17 -5.69
CA GLY A 148 -0.74 16.98 -5.77
C GLY A 148 -2.19 17.24 -5.34
N LEU A 149 -2.37 18.00 -4.23
CA LEU A 149 -3.69 18.43 -3.77
C LEU A 149 -4.39 19.32 -4.79
N LEU A 150 -3.69 20.32 -5.33
CA LEU A 150 -4.23 21.23 -6.33
C LEU A 150 -4.65 20.48 -7.61
N ALA A 151 -3.81 19.58 -8.11
CA ALA A 151 -4.12 18.76 -9.28
C ALA A 151 -5.39 17.92 -9.07
N ASN A 152 -5.53 17.30 -7.89
CA ASN A 152 -6.74 16.54 -7.57
C ASN A 152 -7.96 17.45 -7.37
N LEU A 153 -7.80 18.63 -6.76
CA LEU A 153 -8.89 19.59 -6.62
C LEU A 153 -9.40 20.04 -7.99
N VAL A 154 -8.49 20.38 -8.91
CA VAL A 154 -8.85 20.72 -10.30
C VAL A 154 -9.58 19.56 -10.97
N PHE A 155 -9.07 18.34 -10.82
CA PHE A 155 -9.71 17.15 -11.38
C PHE A 155 -11.13 16.92 -10.85
N PHE A 156 -11.31 16.94 -9.52
CA PHE A 156 -12.62 16.69 -8.92
C PHE A 156 -13.60 17.83 -9.22
N THR A 157 -13.13 19.09 -9.25
CA THR A 157 -13.98 20.23 -9.64
C THR A 157 -14.43 20.10 -11.09
N ALA A 158 -13.51 19.80 -12.02
CA ALA A 158 -13.85 19.59 -13.42
C ALA A 158 -14.79 18.40 -13.62
N LEU A 159 -14.56 17.29 -12.92
CA LEU A 159 -15.42 16.11 -12.96
C LEU A 159 -16.84 16.42 -12.44
N LEU A 160 -16.93 17.07 -11.26
CA LEU A 160 -18.21 17.48 -10.69
C LEU A 160 -18.96 18.42 -11.62
N TRP A 161 -18.28 19.42 -12.19
CA TRP A 161 -18.87 20.36 -13.16
C TRP A 161 -19.39 19.62 -14.40
N THR A 162 -18.57 18.72 -14.95
CA THR A 162 -18.93 17.95 -16.15
C THR A 162 -20.17 17.09 -15.94
N VAL A 163 -20.37 16.52 -14.73
CA VAL A 163 -21.47 15.60 -14.43
C VAL A 163 -22.69 16.35 -13.89
N ALA A 164 -22.48 17.27 -12.94
CA ALA A 164 -23.59 17.90 -12.22
C ALA A 164 -24.33 18.95 -13.05
N ARG A 165 -23.64 19.64 -13.96
CA ARG A 165 -24.28 20.67 -14.80
C ARG A 165 -25.37 20.09 -15.72
N PRO A 166 -25.10 19.07 -16.56
CA PRO A 166 -26.12 18.42 -17.39
C PRO A 166 -27.27 17.83 -16.55
N LEU A 167 -26.94 17.25 -15.37
CA LEU A 167 -27.97 16.76 -14.45
C LEU A 167 -28.88 17.91 -13.95
N GLY A 168 -28.30 19.07 -13.63
CA GLY A 168 -29.04 20.24 -13.22
C GLY A 168 -29.96 20.77 -14.34
N TRP A 169 -29.47 20.82 -15.59
CA TRP A 169 -30.28 21.21 -16.74
C TRP A 169 -31.41 20.21 -17.00
N LEU A 170 -31.14 18.91 -16.95
CA LEU A 170 -32.13 17.84 -17.08
C LEU A 170 -33.20 17.98 -15.99
N TYR A 171 -32.76 18.25 -14.76
CA TYR A 171 -33.65 18.45 -13.62
C TYR A 171 -34.56 19.70 -13.79
N ALA A 172 -33.98 20.82 -14.23
CA ALA A 172 -34.76 22.04 -14.53
C ALA A 172 -35.77 21.82 -15.67
N TRP A 173 -35.41 21.01 -16.66
CA TRP A 173 -36.34 20.65 -17.75
C TRP A 173 -37.45 19.70 -17.31
N TRP A 174 -37.15 18.76 -16.40
CA TRP A 174 -38.14 17.77 -15.95
C TRP A 174 -39.13 18.30 -14.91
N GLN A 175 -38.74 19.31 -14.13
CA GLN A 175 -39.54 19.94 -13.09
C GLN A 175 -39.82 21.42 -13.42
N PRO A 176 -40.59 21.72 -14.51
CA PRO A 176 -40.91 23.11 -14.88
C PRO A 176 -41.80 23.82 -13.87
N ASP A 177 -42.48 23.10 -12.96
CA ASP A 177 -43.49 23.63 -12.03
C ASP A 177 -43.00 23.82 -10.58
N LEU A 178 -41.71 24.03 -10.37
CA LEU A 178 -41.24 24.54 -9.06
C LEU A 178 -41.94 25.87 -8.77
N ARG A 179 -42.94 25.85 -7.90
CA ARG A 179 -43.80 26.99 -7.65
C ARG A 179 -43.04 28.08 -6.90
N VAL A 180 -43.21 29.28 -7.38
CA VAL A 180 -42.79 30.52 -6.76
C VAL A 180 -43.59 30.70 -5.47
N SER A 181 -42.96 31.02 -4.31
CA SER A 181 -43.68 31.33 -3.08
C SER A 181 -44.52 32.61 -3.27
N GLY A 182 -45.68 32.64 -2.64
CA GLY A 182 -46.67 33.72 -2.81
C GLY A 182 -46.24 35.16 -2.41
N GLU A 183 -45.01 35.32 -1.92
CA GLU A 183 -44.39 36.61 -1.60
C GLU A 183 -43.63 37.24 -2.78
N CYS A 184 -43.44 36.51 -3.87
CA CYS A 184 -42.84 37.04 -5.08
C CYS A 184 -43.95 37.58 -6.02
N THR A 185 -43.81 38.83 -6.40
CA THR A 185 -44.75 39.56 -7.27
C THR A 185 -45.18 38.74 -8.48
N ALA A 186 -46.51 38.69 -8.68
CA ALA A 186 -47.12 38.05 -9.83
C ALA A 186 -46.57 38.66 -11.13
N GLY A 187 -45.78 37.84 -11.87
CA GLY A 187 -45.15 38.23 -13.14
C GLY A 187 -43.66 37.88 -13.30
N ALA A 188 -43.00 37.40 -12.23
CA ALA A 188 -41.62 36.92 -12.37
C ALA A 188 -41.59 35.64 -13.22
N SER A 189 -40.76 35.63 -14.26
CA SER A 189 -40.52 34.41 -15.01
C SER A 189 -39.85 33.32 -14.12
N PRO A 190 -40.05 32.05 -14.42
CA PRO A 190 -39.38 30.98 -13.66
C PRO A 190 -37.86 31.19 -13.49
N GLU A 191 -37.23 31.80 -14.45
CA GLU A 191 -35.78 32.09 -14.47
C GLU A 191 -35.40 33.18 -13.45
N THR A 192 -36.19 34.25 -13.32
CA THR A 192 -35.99 35.33 -12.36
C THR A 192 -36.33 34.87 -10.94
N ALA A 193 -37.31 34.01 -10.79
CA ALA A 193 -37.69 33.45 -9.50
C ALA A 193 -36.58 32.62 -8.88
N TRP A 194 -35.84 31.80 -9.64
CA TRP A 194 -34.68 31.09 -9.16
C TRP A 194 -33.52 32.02 -8.77
N GLY A 195 -33.33 33.08 -9.54
CA GLY A 195 -32.30 34.09 -9.24
C GLY A 195 -32.53 34.82 -7.91
N ASN A 196 -33.79 35.08 -7.54
CA ASN A 196 -34.18 35.97 -6.44
C ASN A 196 -34.56 35.27 -5.13
N GLY A 197 -34.36 33.95 -5.00
CA GLY A 197 -34.62 33.26 -3.74
C GLY A 197 -36.07 32.93 -3.47
N CYS A 198 -36.94 33.09 -4.42
CA CYS A 198 -38.38 32.97 -4.31
C CYS A 198 -38.94 31.53 -4.39
N TYR A 199 -38.14 30.50 -4.15
CA TYR A 199 -38.60 29.11 -4.16
C TYR A 199 -39.05 28.67 -2.76
N ALA A 200 -40.28 28.25 -2.68
CA ALA A 200 -40.78 27.38 -1.64
C ALA A 200 -40.66 25.92 -2.07
N PRO A 201 -40.42 24.97 -1.13
CA PRO A 201 -40.54 23.55 -1.41
C PRO A 201 -41.87 23.26 -2.09
N VAL A 202 -41.85 22.44 -3.15
CA VAL A 202 -43.10 22.06 -3.84
C VAL A 202 -44.06 21.47 -2.82
N GLY A 203 -45.21 22.06 -2.63
CA GLY A 203 -46.25 21.56 -1.73
C GLY A 203 -46.54 20.10 -2.08
N LEU A 204 -46.79 19.24 -1.06
CA LEU A 204 -47.04 17.81 -1.20
C LEU A 204 -48.05 17.42 -2.28
N THR A 205 -48.89 18.33 -2.73
CA THR A 205 -49.89 18.13 -3.78
C THR A 205 -49.32 17.88 -5.17
N GLY A 206 -48.19 18.49 -5.56
CA GLY A 206 -47.52 18.22 -6.84
C GLY A 206 -46.59 17.00 -6.83
N LEU A 207 -46.14 16.60 -5.67
CA LEU A 207 -45.29 15.43 -5.44
C LEU A 207 -46.09 14.13 -5.26
N GLY A 208 -47.38 14.21 -5.04
CA GLY A 208 -48.26 13.09 -4.71
C GLY A 208 -48.07 11.88 -5.60
N PRO A 209 -48.14 12.02 -6.95
CA PRO A 209 -47.95 10.84 -7.86
C PRO A 209 -46.61 10.19 -7.72
N TRP A 210 -45.54 10.97 -7.59
CA TRP A 210 -44.16 10.47 -7.48
C TRP A 210 -43.89 9.78 -6.12
N LEU A 211 -44.40 10.36 -5.03
CA LEU A 211 -44.29 9.77 -3.70
C LEU A 211 -45.16 8.51 -3.57
N LEU A 212 -46.33 8.48 -4.22
CA LEU A 212 -47.15 7.28 -4.31
C LEU A 212 -46.45 6.18 -5.12
N ALA A 213 -45.84 6.53 -6.25
CA ALA A 213 -45.05 5.56 -7.03
C ALA A 213 -43.84 5.06 -6.25
N ALA A 214 -43.08 5.93 -5.60
CA ALA A 214 -41.94 5.60 -4.75
C ALA A 214 -42.37 4.72 -3.56
N GLY A 215 -43.44 5.10 -2.87
CA GLY A 215 -44.02 4.33 -1.76
C GLY A 215 -44.54 2.98 -2.20
N GLY A 216 -45.25 2.93 -3.33
CA GLY A 216 -45.74 1.67 -3.91
C GLY A 216 -44.63 0.70 -4.27
N LEU A 217 -43.55 1.18 -4.90
CA LEU A 217 -42.37 0.38 -5.21
C LEU A 217 -41.66 -0.13 -3.93
N ALA A 218 -41.45 0.76 -2.97
CA ALA A 218 -40.81 0.41 -1.70
C ALA A 218 -41.66 -0.59 -0.89
N LEU A 219 -42.97 -0.34 -0.79
CA LEU A 219 -43.91 -1.22 -0.12
C LEU A 219 -44.00 -2.58 -0.83
N GLY A 220 -44.16 -2.60 -2.15
CA GLY A 220 -44.17 -3.81 -2.95
C GLY A 220 -42.90 -4.64 -2.77
N GLY A 221 -41.73 -3.96 -2.79
CA GLY A 221 -40.45 -4.62 -2.50
C GLY A 221 -40.38 -5.17 -1.07
N LEU A 222 -40.87 -4.43 -0.08
CA LEU A 222 -40.91 -4.86 1.33
C LEU A 222 -41.85 -6.06 1.53
N LEU A 223 -43.06 -6.02 0.94
CA LEU A 223 -44.02 -7.13 0.99
C LEU A 223 -43.45 -8.37 0.30
N LEU A 224 -42.80 -8.19 -0.85
CA LEU A 224 -42.09 -9.29 -1.53
C LEU A 224 -40.97 -9.87 -0.66
N ALA A 225 -40.18 -9.03 0.00
CA ALA A 225 -39.12 -9.48 0.91
C ALA A 225 -39.67 -10.24 2.12
N LEU A 226 -40.80 -9.83 2.66
CA LEU A 226 -41.52 -10.51 3.75
C LEU A 226 -42.10 -11.83 3.27
N GLY A 227 -42.77 -11.84 2.12
CA GLY A 227 -43.33 -13.05 1.51
C GLY A 227 -42.28 -14.12 1.22
N VAL A 228 -41.09 -13.69 0.76
CA VAL A 228 -39.96 -14.60 0.49
C VAL A 228 -39.44 -15.28 1.75
N ARG A 229 -39.64 -14.69 2.96
CA ARG A 229 -39.26 -15.34 4.23
C ARG A 229 -40.13 -16.56 4.56
N MET A 230 -41.33 -16.62 4.02
CA MET A 230 -42.27 -17.74 4.23
C MET A 230 -41.90 -19.00 3.41
N PHE A 231 -41.04 -18.88 2.38
CA PHE A 231 -40.57 -20.00 1.60
C PHE A 231 -39.39 -20.71 2.28
N GLN A 232 -39.33 -22.05 2.11
CA GLN A 232 -38.30 -22.90 2.71
C GLN A 232 -36.89 -22.48 2.32
N PRO A 233 -35.92 -22.60 3.24
CA PRO A 233 -34.50 -22.43 2.91
C PRO A 233 -34.09 -23.45 1.84
N GLY A 234 -33.56 -23.01 0.72
CA GLY A 234 -33.15 -23.89 -0.39
C GLY A 234 -33.99 -23.75 -1.65
N TRP A 235 -35.13 -23.08 -1.59
CA TRP A 235 -35.92 -22.84 -2.79
C TRP A 235 -35.15 -21.91 -3.78
N PRO A 236 -34.95 -22.38 -5.03
CA PRO A 236 -34.02 -21.69 -5.97
C PRO A 236 -34.45 -20.25 -6.31
N LEU A 237 -35.75 -19.97 -6.34
CA LEU A 237 -36.26 -18.62 -6.60
C LEU A 237 -36.15 -17.67 -5.41
N ARG A 238 -35.94 -18.15 -4.20
CA ARG A 238 -35.91 -17.31 -2.98
C ARG A 238 -34.88 -16.18 -3.03
N GLN A 239 -33.69 -16.50 -3.49
CA GLN A 239 -32.60 -15.47 -3.62
C GLN A 239 -32.92 -14.46 -4.72
N THR A 240 -33.50 -14.91 -5.85
CA THR A 240 -33.91 -14.04 -6.95
C THR A 240 -35.00 -13.05 -6.51
N LEU A 241 -36.06 -13.58 -5.86
CA LEU A 241 -37.14 -12.73 -5.34
C LEU A 241 -36.66 -11.77 -4.28
N ARG A 242 -35.74 -12.15 -3.40
CA ARG A 242 -35.12 -11.23 -2.44
C ARG A 242 -34.34 -10.11 -3.14
N ARG A 243 -33.63 -10.40 -4.24
CA ARG A 243 -32.92 -9.40 -5.05
C ARG A 243 -33.88 -8.45 -5.77
N VAL A 244 -34.93 -9.01 -6.37
CA VAL A 244 -36.01 -8.19 -6.97
C VAL A 244 -36.61 -7.27 -5.92
N ALA A 245 -36.92 -7.78 -4.74
CA ALA A 245 -37.41 -6.98 -3.61
C ALA A 245 -36.46 -5.83 -3.25
N LEU A 246 -35.14 -6.10 -3.16
CA LEU A 246 -34.13 -5.07 -2.89
C LEU A 246 -34.04 -4.05 -4.02
N VAL A 247 -34.16 -4.47 -5.28
CA VAL A 247 -34.16 -3.58 -6.44
C VAL A 247 -35.38 -2.66 -6.40
N LEU A 248 -36.56 -3.20 -6.13
CA LEU A 248 -37.79 -2.40 -6.01
C LEU A 248 -37.68 -1.34 -4.89
N VAL A 249 -37.17 -1.72 -3.73
CA VAL A 249 -36.92 -0.78 -2.63
C VAL A 249 -35.89 0.28 -3.04
N ALA A 250 -34.80 -0.11 -3.71
CA ALA A 250 -33.78 0.82 -4.16
C ALA A 250 -34.29 1.80 -5.22
N VAL A 251 -35.11 1.33 -6.17
CA VAL A 251 -35.76 2.16 -7.20
C VAL A 251 -36.75 3.12 -6.53
N GLY A 252 -37.58 2.63 -5.61
CA GLY A 252 -38.48 3.48 -4.85
C GLY A 252 -37.73 4.57 -4.07
N ALA A 253 -36.67 4.22 -3.39
CA ALA A 253 -35.81 5.18 -2.68
C ALA A 253 -35.16 6.19 -3.64
N ALA A 254 -34.72 5.76 -4.82
CA ALA A 254 -34.16 6.64 -5.85
C ALA A 254 -35.21 7.63 -6.37
N VAL A 255 -36.43 7.16 -6.67
CA VAL A 255 -37.54 8.04 -7.09
C VAL A 255 -37.85 9.07 -6.01
N ALA A 256 -37.98 8.66 -4.75
CA ALA A 256 -38.22 9.59 -3.63
C ALA A 256 -37.06 10.60 -3.46
N PHE A 257 -35.82 10.13 -3.62
CA PHE A 257 -34.64 11.01 -3.57
C PHE A 257 -34.69 12.09 -4.66
N PHE A 258 -34.89 11.69 -5.91
CA PHE A 258 -34.89 12.61 -7.05
C PHE A 258 -36.14 13.54 -7.04
N ALA A 259 -37.30 13.04 -6.64
CA ALA A 259 -38.54 13.83 -6.67
C ALA A 259 -38.68 14.78 -5.45
N TRP A 260 -38.15 14.41 -4.30
CA TRP A 260 -38.35 15.17 -3.04
C TRP A 260 -37.02 15.55 -2.37
N ALA A 261 -36.14 14.59 -2.02
CA ALA A 261 -34.99 14.90 -1.18
C ALA A 261 -33.97 15.79 -1.89
N LEU A 262 -33.75 15.60 -3.19
CA LEU A 262 -32.80 16.40 -3.96
C LEU A 262 -33.24 17.87 -4.12
N PRO A 263 -34.49 18.19 -4.45
CA PRO A 263 -34.98 19.59 -4.41
C PRO A 263 -34.82 20.26 -3.05
N GLU A 264 -35.18 19.57 -1.96
CA GLU A 264 -35.01 20.07 -0.59
C GLU A 264 -33.55 20.33 -0.26
N LEU A 265 -32.64 19.42 -0.66
CA LEU A 265 -31.20 19.60 -0.50
C LEU A 265 -30.66 20.78 -1.33
N ILE A 266 -31.19 21.01 -2.53
CA ILE A 266 -30.82 22.16 -3.38
C ILE A 266 -31.23 23.45 -2.69
N VAL A 267 -32.49 23.55 -2.22
CA VAL A 267 -33.00 24.71 -1.48
C VAL A 267 -32.22 24.94 -0.19
N PHE A 268 -31.98 23.88 0.59
CA PHE A 268 -31.18 23.94 1.81
C PHE A 268 -29.74 24.44 1.55
N THR A 269 -29.07 23.92 0.55
CA THR A 269 -27.70 24.37 0.22
C THR A 269 -27.67 25.82 -0.23
N ARG A 270 -28.69 26.28 -0.91
CA ARG A 270 -28.82 27.67 -1.28
C ARG A 270 -29.00 28.57 -0.06
N ASN A 271 -29.90 28.22 0.85
CA ASN A 271 -30.15 29.00 2.06
C ASN A 271 -28.93 29.08 2.97
N VAL A 272 -28.15 28.00 3.04
CA VAL A 272 -26.93 27.93 3.89
C VAL A 272 -25.69 28.55 3.23
N LEU A 273 -25.56 28.45 1.91
CA LEU A 273 -24.36 28.88 1.19
C LEU A 273 -24.56 30.18 0.41
N GLY A 274 -25.81 30.61 0.18
CA GLY A 274 -26.15 31.73 -0.68
C GLY A 274 -26.21 33.12 -0.02
N GLY A 275 -26.05 33.21 1.30
CA GLY A 275 -26.29 34.47 2.05
C GLY A 275 -27.77 34.85 2.11
N GLU A 276 -28.16 35.67 3.09
CA GLU A 276 -29.53 36.15 3.27
C GLU A 276 -30.03 36.90 2.03
N PRO A 277 -31.31 36.75 1.65
CA PRO A 277 -31.90 37.59 0.64
C PRO A 277 -31.88 39.04 1.16
N GLU A 278 -31.30 39.96 0.39
CA GLU A 278 -31.42 41.39 0.69
C GLU A 278 -32.91 41.78 0.65
N THR A 279 -33.53 41.86 1.82
CA THR A 279 -34.84 42.48 2.01
C THR A 279 -34.67 44.00 2.03
N GLY A 280 -34.39 44.57 0.87
CA GLY A 280 -34.44 46.03 0.68
C GLY A 280 -35.65 46.38 -0.18
N PRO A 281 -36.38 47.50 0.13
CA PRO A 281 -37.49 47.97 -0.70
C PRO A 281 -36.95 48.31 -2.08
N VAL A 282 -37.56 47.76 -3.12
CA VAL A 282 -37.27 48.08 -4.52
C VAL A 282 -37.69 49.51 -4.79
N THR A 283 -36.78 50.48 -4.70
CA THR A 283 -36.92 51.76 -5.31
C THR A 283 -36.58 51.62 -6.79
N GLU A 284 -37.56 51.89 -7.66
CA GLU A 284 -37.35 52.07 -9.09
C GLU A 284 -36.28 53.15 -9.33
N SER A 285 -35.12 52.72 -9.79
CA SER A 285 -34.17 53.61 -10.42
C SER A 285 -33.83 53.07 -11.79
N THR A 286 -34.33 53.73 -12.80
CA THR A 286 -33.88 53.70 -14.21
C THR A 286 -32.40 54.10 -14.24
N GLY A 287 -31.52 53.13 -14.35
CA GLY A 287 -30.08 53.39 -14.52
C GLY A 287 -29.40 52.17 -15.09
N VAL A 288 -28.88 52.30 -16.28
CA VAL A 288 -27.98 51.34 -16.94
C VAL A 288 -26.74 51.17 -16.06
N GLY A 289 -26.67 50.09 -15.33
CA GLY A 289 -25.53 49.73 -14.44
C GLY A 289 -25.07 48.33 -14.74
N SER A 290 -23.83 48.24 -15.12
CA SER A 290 -23.04 47.05 -15.40
C SER A 290 -23.27 45.95 -14.38
N SER A 291 -23.64 44.74 -14.82
CA SER A 291 -23.68 43.51 -14.06
C SER A 291 -22.27 43.12 -13.62
N SER A 292 -21.84 43.55 -12.44
CA SER A 292 -20.61 43.05 -11.84
C SER A 292 -20.82 41.64 -11.30
N ASP A 293 -20.00 40.83 -11.75
CA ASP A 293 -19.71 39.43 -11.53
C ASP A 293 -19.75 39.04 -10.04
N LYS A 294 -20.90 38.60 -9.51
CA LYS A 294 -21.02 37.99 -8.19
C LYS A 294 -20.70 36.46 -8.17
N GLY A 295 -20.29 35.91 -9.30
CA GLY A 295 -19.88 34.49 -9.39
C GLY A 295 -18.54 34.15 -8.71
N GLY A 296 -17.67 35.15 -8.50
CA GLY A 296 -16.32 34.93 -7.94
C GLY A 296 -16.28 34.67 -6.44
N ALA A 297 -17.23 35.24 -5.65
CA ALA A 297 -17.23 35.09 -4.19
C ALA A 297 -17.59 33.66 -3.73
N ASN A 298 -18.43 32.96 -4.48
CA ASN A 298 -18.89 31.63 -4.11
C ASN A 298 -17.89 30.52 -4.44
N LEU A 299 -17.03 30.68 -5.46
CA LEU A 299 -15.90 29.77 -5.71
C LEU A 299 -14.84 29.87 -4.62
N GLY A 300 -14.62 31.06 -4.07
CA GLY A 300 -13.72 31.31 -2.95
C GLY A 300 -14.14 30.59 -1.66
N PHE A 301 -15.46 30.51 -1.39
CA PHE A 301 -15.97 29.81 -0.21
C PHE A 301 -15.77 28.28 -0.31
N ILE A 302 -16.03 27.67 -1.47
CA ILE A 302 -15.79 26.22 -1.68
C ILE A 302 -14.30 25.91 -1.63
N ALA A 303 -13.46 26.77 -2.23
CA ALA A 303 -12.01 26.64 -2.16
C ALA A 303 -11.48 26.85 -0.73
N THR A 304 -12.06 27.77 0.05
CA THR A 304 -11.62 28.04 1.42
C THR A 304 -12.11 26.99 2.42
N VAL A 305 -13.35 26.53 2.35
CA VAL A 305 -13.88 25.50 3.27
C VAL A 305 -13.34 24.12 2.93
N GLY A 306 -13.32 23.73 1.65
CA GLY A 306 -12.70 22.47 1.20
C GLY A 306 -11.18 22.50 1.38
N GLY A 307 -10.53 23.60 1.03
CA GLY A 307 -9.09 23.80 1.17
C GLY A 307 -8.64 23.92 2.64
N ALA A 308 -9.39 24.64 3.48
CA ALA A 308 -9.07 24.80 4.90
C ALA A 308 -9.27 23.47 5.67
N ALA A 309 -10.30 22.70 5.37
CA ALA A 309 -10.52 21.38 5.99
C ALA A 309 -9.45 20.37 5.55
N THR A 310 -9.05 20.40 4.28
CA THR A 310 -7.94 19.55 3.78
C THR A 310 -6.58 20.02 4.28
N LEU A 311 -6.33 21.31 4.38
CA LEU A 311 -5.12 21.86 5.00
C LEU A 311 -5.06 21.53 6.50
N ALA A 312 -6.16 21.63 7.23
CA ALA A 312 -6.23 21.25 8.63
C ALA A 312 -5.96 19.74 8.82
N ALA A 313 -6.51 18.89 7.96
CA ALA A 313 -6.25 17.45 7.97
C ALA A 313 -4.79 17.13 7.58
N LEU A 314 -4.22 17.83 6.60
CA LEU A 314 -2.81 17.73 6.19
C LEU A 314 -1.89 18.19 7.31
N VAL A 315 -2.20 19.33 7.96
CA VAL A 315 -1.45 19.88 9.11
C VAL A 315 -1.50 18.93 10.30
N VAL A 316 -2.63 18.29 10.57
CA VAL A 316 -2.76 17.29 11.64
C VAL A 316 -1.96 16.02 11.31
N GLN A 317 -1.94 15.60 10.06
CA GLN A 317 -1.27 14.37 9.62
C GLN A 317 0.24 14.55 9.38
N VAL A 318 0.63 15.70 8.80
CA VAL A 318 2.03 16.11 8.58
C VAL A 318 2.60 16.82 9.82
N GLY A 319 1.74 17.38 10.67
CA GLY A 319 2.11 18.11 11.88
C GLY A 319 2.93 17.28 12.87
N GLY A 320 2.79 15.95 12.85
CA GLY A 320 3.69 15.06 13.60
C GLY A 320 5.15 15.08 13.11
N THR A 321 5.33 15.25 11.81
CA THR A 321 6.67 15.34 11.16
C THR A 321 7.20 16.76 11.14
N LEU A 322 6.35 17.77 10.90
CA LEU A 322 6.70 19.19 10.96
C LEU A 322 7.05 19.66 12.39
N ARG A 323 6.45 19.06 13.41
CA ARG A 323 6.71 19.36 14.82
C ARG A 323 8.18 19.17 15.22
N ARG A 324 8.89 18.24 14.60
CA ARG A 324 10.31 17.96 14.93
C ARG A 324 11.28 18.86 14.21
N ALA A 325 10.94 19.30 13.01
CA ALA A 325 11.69 20.34 12.30
C ALA A 325 11.58 21.71 13.00
N ALA A 326 10.44 21.96 13.70
CA ALA A 326 10.20 23.20 14.45
C ALA A 326 10.84 23.23 15.86
N VAL A 327 11.24 22.10 16.42
CA VAL A 327 11.88 22.02 17.75
C VAL A 327 13.27 22.66 17.75
N THR A 328 13.90 22.79 16.58
CA THR A 328 15.17 23.53 16.44
C THR A 328 15.00 25.05 16.41
N GLY A 329 13.78 25.57 16.35
CA GLY A 329 13.51 27.01 16.08
C GLY A 329 12.57 27.79 17.00
N GLY A 330 12.17 27.32 18.19
CA GLY A 330 11.46 28.27 19.04
C GLY A 330 10.53 27.78 20.15
N ARG A 331 10.77 28.23 21.34
CA ARG A 331 10.02 27.95 22.60
C ARG A 331 8.55 28.40 22.63
N VAL A 332 8.06 29.09 21.62
CA VAL A 332 6.67 29.62 21.59
C VAL A 332 5.66 28.56 21.08
N VAL A 333 6.06 27.71 20.14
CA VAL A 333 5.21 26.64 19.58
C VAL A 333 5.04 25.46 20.57
N ALA A 334 5.98 25.27 21.48
CA ALA A 334 5.95 24.20 22.47
C ALA A 334 4.77 24.30 23.46
N ARG A 335 4.29 25.52 23.78
CA ARG A 335 3.16 25.70 24.74
C ARG A 335 1.78 25.38 24.13
N ALA A 336 1.61 25.57 22.82
CA ALA A 336 0.35 25.22 22.14
C ALA A 336 0.22 23.71 21.92
N THR A 337 1.34 23.03 21.67
CA THR A 337 1.36 21.59 21.39
C THR A 337 1.16 20.72 22.62
N THR A 338 1.61 21.18 23.81
CA THR A 338 1.40 20.46 25.08
C THR A 338 -0.08 20.40 25.53
N ARG A 339 -0.93 21.33 25.09
CA ARG A 339 -2.38 21.25 25.33
C ARG A 339 -3.07 20.19 24.45
N LEU A 340 -2.62 20.03 23.19
CA LEU A 340 -3.15 18.98 22.30
C LEU A 340 -2.69 17.56 22.71
N GLU A 341 -1.55 17.42 23.35
CA GLU A 341 -1.05 16.12 23.84
C GLU A 341 -1.84 15.57 25.03
N ARG A 342 -2.47 16.45 25.80
CA ARG A 342 -3.34 16.04 26.94
C ARG A 342 -4.72 15.56 26.50
N LEU A 343 -5.10 15.76 25.24
CA LEU A 343 -6.30 15.13 24.69
C LEU A 343 -6.05 13.63 24.61
N SER A 344 -6.85 12.86 25.37
CA SER A 344 -6.75 11.41 25.41
C SER A 344 -6.69 10.82 24.01
N GLY A 345 -5.87 9.80 23.79
CA GLY A 345 -5.70 9.17 22.47
C GLY A 345 -7.03 8.71 21.81
N GLY A 346 -8.10 8.61 22.59
CA GLY A 346 -9.47 8.39 22.14
C GLY A 346 -10.08 9.60 21.41
N LEU A 347 -9.98 10.80 21.99
CA LEU A 347 -10.53 12.02 21.40
C LEU A 347 -9.81 12.39 20.09
N ARG A 348 -8.49 12.14 20.00
CA ARG A 348 -7.70 12.33 18.76
C ARG A 348 -8.07 11.33 17.67
N ARG A 349 -8.42 10.09 18.04
CA ARG A 349 -8.97 9.10 17.10
C ARG A 349 -10.35 9.51 16.58
N VAL A 350 -11.23 9.97 17.47
CA VAL A 350 -12.56 10.47 17.10
C VAL A 350 -12.44 11.70 16.20
N ALA A 351 -11.60 12.68 16.55
CA ALA A 351 -11.40 13.87 15.73
C ALA A 351 -10.85 13.53 14.32
N ASN A 352 -9.84 12.67 14.22
CA ASN A 352 -9.32 12.23 12.92
C ASN A 352 -10.35 11.43 12.10
N THR A 353 -11.20 10.66 12.76
CA THR A 353 -12.29 9.92 12.11
C THR A 353 -13.39 10.87 11.62
N LEU A 354 -13.77 11.86 12.42
CA LEU A 354 -14.76 12.85 12.03
C LEU A 354 -14.26 13.72 10.86
N VAL A 355 -13.02 14.21 10.91
CA VAL A 355 -12.45 15.02 9.84
C VAL A 355 -12.37 14.22 8.53
N GLY A 356 -11.87 12.99 8.55
CA GLY A 356 -11.74 12.19 7.33
C GLY A 356 -13.05 11.59 6.82
N ALA A 357 -13.97 11.19 7.73
CA ALA A 357 -15.20 10.49 7.38
C ALA A 357 -16.34 11.44 6.99
N VAL A 358 -16.37 12.63 7.56
CA VAL A 358 -17.52 13.52 7.45
C VAL A 358 -17.19 14.74 6.58
N ILE A 359 -16.09 15.44 6.88
CA ILE A 359 -15.82 16.74 6.25
C ILE A 359 -15.50 16.58 4.75
N GLY A 360 -14.70 15.61 4.35
CA GLY A 360 -14.35 15.43 2.95
C GLY A 360 -15.54 15.03 2.07
N PRO A 361 -16.30 13.96 2.39
CA PRO A 361 -17.53 13.63 1.66
C PRO A 361 -18.58 14.72 1.69
N LEU A 362 -18.74 15.43 2.82
CA LEU A 362 -19.67 16.54 2.94
C LEU A 362 -19.28 17.72 2.04
N ALA A 363 -18.00 18.08 1.99
CA ALA A 363 -17.50 19.14 1.10
C ALA A 363 -17.73 18.81 -0.38
N LEU A 364 -17.50 17.54 -0.78
CA LEU A 364 -17.78 17.09 -2.15
C LEU A 364 -19.29 17.08 -2.44
N ALA A 365 -20.11 16.62 -1.50
CA ALA A 365 -21.57 16.64 -1.65
C ALA A 365 -22.09 18.08 -1.76
N ALA A 366 -21.63 18.99 -0.91
CA ALA A 366 -21.97 20.41 -0.98
C ALA A 366 -21.52 21.04 -2.30
N GLY A 367 -20.31 20.74 -2.77
CA GLY A 367 -19.83 21.19 -4.07
C GLY A 367 -20.68 20.65 -5.24
N ALA A 368 -21.04 19.36 -5.21
CA ALA A 368 -21.90 18.74 -6.21
C ALA A 368 -23.31 19.37 -6.21
N LEU A 369 -23.89 19.58 -5.03
CA LEU A 369 -25.20 20.23 -4.90
C LEU A 369 -25.17 21.68 -5.37
N PHE A 370 -24.12 22.43 -5.06
CA PHE A 370 -23.92 23.79 -5.53
C PHE A 370 -23.84 23.86 -7.08
N ILE A 371 -23.05 22.97 -7.69
CA ILE A 371 -22.91 22.89 -9.15
C ILE A 371 -24.23 22.44 -9.79
N LEU A 372 -24.94 21.49 -9.17
CA LEU A 372 -26.24 21.01 -9.60
C LEU A 372 -27.31 22.13 -9.53
N ASN A 373 -27.31 22.88 -8.43
CA ASN A 373 -28.17 24.07 -8.26
C ASN A 373 -27.90 25.10 -9.36
N GLY A 374 -26.63 25.44 -9.62
CA GLY A 374 -26.27 26.33 -10.71
C GLY A 374 -26.71 25.83 -12.10
N GLY A 375 -26.71 24.52 -12.33
CA GLY A 375 -27.29 23.92 -13.54
C GLY A 375 -28.79 24.01 -13.61
N ALA A 376 -29.48 23.82 -12.48
CA ALA A 376 -30.94 23.91 -12.40
C ALA A 376 -31.49 25.35 -12.57
N GLN A 377 -30.65 26.36 -12.31
CA GLN A 377 -31.06 27.78 -12.47
C GLN A 377 -31.25 28.22 -13.93
N GLY A 378 -30.78 27.44 -14.90
CA GLY A 378 -30.92 27.76 -16.32
C GLY A 378 -31.47 26.58 -17.09
N ALA A 379 -32.78 26.57 -17.37
CA ALA A 379 -33.38 25.58 -18.28
C ALA A 379 -32.80 25.70 -19.69
N HIS A 380 -32.34 26.89 -20.07
CA HIS A 380 -31.67 27.17 -21.34
C HIS A 380 -30.26 27.73 -21.09
N PRO A 381 -29.22 26.90 -21.13
CA PRO A 381 -27.87 27.36 -20.88
C PRO A 381 -27.41 28.38 -21.92
N ARG A 382 -26.83 29.49 -21.45
CA ARG A 382 -26.23 30.51 -22.32
C ARG A 382 -24.99 29.89 -23.03
N THR A 383 -24.66 30.42 -24.21
CA THR A 383 -23.49 29.95 -25.00
C THR A 383 -22.20 29.91 -24.18
N GLY A 384 -21.97 30.91 -23.30
CA GLY A 384 -20.82 30.92 -22.41
C GLY A 384 -20.78 29.78 -21.38
N GLU A 385 -21.95 29.38 -20.85
CA GLU A 385 -22.06 28.25 -19.93
C GLU A 385 -21.82 26.91 -20.61
N LEU A 386 -22.33 26.74 -21.83
CA LEU A 386 -22.05 25.56 -22.65
C LEU A 386 -20.56 25.45 -22.99
N LEU A 387 -19.93 26.60 -23.34
CA LEU A 387 -18.50 26.64 -23.60
C LEU A 387 -17.70 26.26 -22.36
N LEU A 388 -18.02 26.82 -21.18
CA LEU A 388 -17.35 26.48 -19.92
C LEU A 388 -17.54 25.00 -19.58
N TRP A 389 -18.77 24.48 -19.75
CA TRP A 389 -19.01 23.05 -19.56
C TRP A 389 -18.18 22.19 -20.52
N ALA A 390 -18.09 22.55 -21.80
CA ALA A 390 -17.28 21.83 -22.77
C ALA A 390 -15.80 21.85 -22.41
N VAL A 391 -15.27 23.00 -21.95
CA VAL A 391 -13.89 23.11 -21.44
C VAL A 391 -13.65 22.20 -20.24
N MET A 392 -14.56 22.18 -19.25
CA MET A 392 -14.44 21.31 -18.08
C MET A 392 -14.58 19.83 -18.45
N ALA A 393 -15.45 19.48 -19.38
CA ALA A 393 -15.59 18.12 -19.91
C ALA A 393 -14.31 17.67 -20.64
N LEU A 394 -13.74 18.55 -21.48
CA LEU A 394 -12.49 18.30 -22.17
C LEU A 394 -11.33 18.13 -21.18
N LEU A 395 -11.22 19.00 -20.18
CA LEU A 395 -10.21 18.91 -19.13
C LEU A 395 -10.34 17.60 -18.34
N THR A 396 -11.57 17.25 -17.96
CA THR A 396 -11.85 15.97 -17.27
C THR A 396 -11.43 14.78 -18.14
N GLY A 397 -11.83 14.78 -19.40
CA GLY A 397 -11.47 13.75 -20.37
C GLY A 397 -9.95 13.65 -20.58
N ALA A 398 -9.29 14.79 -20.72
CA ALA A 398 -7.83 14.85 -20.84
C ALA A 398 -7.12 14.30 -19.59
N MET A 399 -7.55 14.71 -18.41
CA MET A 399 -6.99 14.19 -17.15
C MET A 399 -7.25 12.69 -16.98
N LEU A 400 -8.46 12.21 -17.27
CA LEU A 400 -8.80 10.79 -17.20
C LEU A 400 -7.96 9.94 -18.16
N TRP A 401 -7.57 10.48 -19.29
CA TRP A 401 -6.89 9.73 -20.36
C TRP A 401 -5.37 9.84 -20.32
N PHE A 402 -4.82 11.04 -20.06
CA PHE A 402 -3.39 11.32 -20.18
C PHE A 402 -2.68 11.44 -18.84
N ALA A 403 -3.35 11.90 -17.77
CA ALA A 403 -2.68 12.13 -16.50
C ALA A 403 -2.32 10.80 -15.81
N ASP A 404 -1.07 10.72 -15.36
CA ASP A 404 -0.60 9.61 -14.52
C ASP A 404 -0.89 9.94 -13.05
N VAL A 405 -1.76 9.16 -12.46
CA VAL A 405 -2.18 9.32 -11.06
C VAL A 405 -1.01 9.20 -10.05
N THR A 406 0.07 8.51 -10.40
CA THR A 406 1.26 8.34 -9.55
C THR A 406 2.20 9.55 -9.64
N ALA A 407 2.30 10.18 -10.81
CA ALA A 407 3.25 11.27 -11.05
C ALA A 407 3.01 12.50 -10.15
N TRP A 408 1.77 12.75 -9.76
CA TRP A 408 1.36 13.87 -8.89
C TRP A 408 1.34 13.52 -7.40
N SER A 409 1.69 12.27 -7.02
CA SER A 409 1.73 11.81 -5.64
C SER A 409 3.07 12.12 -4.96
N LEU A 410 3.16 11.80 -3.66
CA LEU A 410 4.43 11.91 -2.92
C LEU A 410 5.44 10.81 -3.28
N HIS A 411 5.03 9.75 -3.98
CA HIS A 411 5.88 8.60 -4.29
C HIS A 411 7.18 8.96 -5.03
N PRO A 412 7.17 9.80 -6.11
CA PRO A 412 8.41 10.16 -6.81
C PRO A 412 9.44 10.85 -5.92
N LEU A 413 8.99 11.74 -5.03
CA LEU A 413 9.88 12.42 -4.07
C LEU A 413 10.43 11.43 -3.05
N TYR A 414 9.58 10.57 -2.50
CA TYR A 414 9.96 9.55 -1.54
C TYR A 414 11.00 8.58 -2.10
N LYS A 415 10.75 8.07 -3.31
CA LYS A 415 11.68 7.21 -4.04
C LYS A 415 13.04 7.87 -4.26
N TRP A 416 13.05 9.12 -4.71
CA TRP A 416 14.28 9.88 -4.91
C TRP A 416 15.08 10.07 -3.60
N ARG A 417 14.39 10.34 -2.48
CA ARG A 417 15.03 10.46 -1.17
C ARG A 417 15.66 9.16 -0.70
N LEU A 418 14.93 8.05 -0.80
CA LEU A 418 15.44 6.73 -0.46
C LEU A 418 16.65 6.36 -1.33
N SER A 419 16.57 6.63 -2.64
CA SER A 419 17.68 6.35 -3.55
C SER A 419 18.96 7.10 -3.14
N ARG A 420 18.86 8.37 -2.78
CA ARG A 420 20.03 9.18 -2.36
C ARG A 420 20.69 8.68 -1.08
N THR A 421 19.95 8.02 -0.20
CA THR A 421 20.48 7.54 1.08
C THR A 421 20.96 6.11 1.00
N PHE A 422 20.20 5.22 0.32
CA PHE A 422 20.41 3.78 0.37
C PHE A 422 20.93 3.17 -0.93
N ALA A 423 20.81 3.84 -2.08
CA ALA A 423 21.48 3.38 -3.30
C ALA A 423 22.91 3.94 -3.36
N VAL A 424 23.80 3.32 -2.61
CA VAL A 424 25.19 3.74 -2.43
C VAL A 424 26.17 2.72 -2.98
N ALA A 425 27.27 3.20 -3.54
CA ALA A 425 28.37 2.37 -4.02
C ALA A 425 29.71 2.95 -3.53
N ARG A 426 30.71 2.10 -3.37
CA ARG A 426 32.11 2.55 -3.16
C ARG A 426 32.70 2.97 -4.48
N VAL A 427 33.40 4.08 -4.46
CA VAL A 427 34.11 4.61 -5.63
C VAL A 427 35.56 4.96 -5.23
N VAL A 428 36.47 4.76 -6.16
CA VAL A 428 37.86 5.20 -5.99
C VAL A 428 37.95 6.65 -6.48
N GLY A 429 38.39 7.57 -5.62
CA GLY A 429 38.63 8.97 -5.97
C GLY A 429 39.87 9.14 -6.85
N GLU A 430 40.03 10.32 -7.45
CA GLU A 430 41.20 10.67 -8.25
C GLU A 430 42.52 10.63 -7.43
N ASP A 431 42.42 10.77 -6.13
CA ASP A 431 43.52 10.65 -5.16
C ASP A 431 43.80 9.20 -4.72
N GLY A 432 43.11 8.20 -5.30
CA GLY A 432 43.20 6.80 -4.89
C GLY A 432 42.47 6.50 -3.58
N GLY A 433 41.85 7.48 -2.93
CA GLY A 433 41.07 7.30 -1.72
C GLY A 433 39.73 6.60 -1.99
N VAL A 434 39.35 5.64 -1.12
CA VAL A 434 38.07 4.95 -1.23
C VAL A 434 36.98 5.74 -0.50
N THR A 435 35.94 6.14 -1.23
CA THR A 435 34.78 6.88 -0.70
C THR A 435 33.47 6.18 -1.05
N ALA A 436 32.38 6.61 -0.40
CA ALA A 436 31.04 6.17 -0.77
C ALA A 436 30.28 7.34 -1.42
N ALA A 437 29.61 7.01 -2.52
CA ALA A 437 28.77 7.98 -3.22
C ALA A 437 27.40 7.38 -3.56
N PRO A 438 26.33 8.21 -3.60
CA PRO A 438 25.04 7.73 -4.09
C PRO A 438 25.17 7.39 -5.58
N VAL A 439 24.65 6.25 -5.98
CA VAL A 439 24.56 5.92 -7.40
C VAL A 439 23.68 6.98 -8.08
N PRO A 440 24.12 7.56 -9.22
CA PRO A 440 23.35 8.57 -9.94
C PRO A 440 21.91 8.12 -10.17
N TYR A 441 20.92 8.95 -9.81
CA TYR A 441 19.49 8.60 -9.91
C TYR A 441 19.04 8.31 -11.34
N GLU A 442 19.77 8.80 -12.31
CA GLU A 442 19.59 8.57 -13.74
C GLU A 442 19.98 7.15 -14.16
N ARG A 443 20.89 6.53 -13.43
CA ARG A 443 21.26 5.13 -13.66
C ARG A 443 20.13 4.22 -13.19
N LEU A 444 19.62 3.44 -14.11
CA LEU A 444 18.56 2.47 -13.81
C LEU A 444 19.21 1.24 -13.14
N LEU A 445 18.86 1.01 -11.89
CA LEU A 445 19.28 -0.16 -11.14
C LEU A 445 18.17 -1.21 -11.24
N HIS A 446 18.33 -2.22 -12.07
CA HIS A 446 17.32 -3.24 -12.29
C HIS A 446 17.38 -4.35 -11.24
N MET A 447 16.22 -4.88 -10.84
CA MET A 447 16.15 -6.03 -9.94
C MET A 447 16.79 -7.26 -10.59
N SER A 448 16.63 -7.44 -11.90
CA SER A 448 17.24 -8.55 -12.65
C SER A 448 18.78 -8.52 -12.66
N ASP A 449 19.40 -7.36 -12.36
CA ASP A 449 20.86 -7.25 -12.22
C ASP A 449 21.39 -7.84 -10.90
N LEU A 450 20.48 -8.18 -9.97
CA LEU A 450 20.81 -8.78 -8.68
C LEU A 450 20.72 -10.32 -8.69
N THR A 451 20.68 -10.94 -9.86
CA THR A 451 20.83 -12.40 -9.95
C THR A 451 22.27 -12.79 -9.55
N PRO A 452 22.49 -13.94 -8.87
CA PRO A 452 23.82 -14.34 -8.41
C PRO A 452 24.89 -14.31 -9.49
N GLU A 453 24.52 -14.63 -10.72
CA GLU A 453 25.40 -14.67 -11.89
C GLU A 453 25.92 -13.29 -12.32
N GLN A 454 25.26 -12.23 -11.88
CA GLN A 454 25.60 -10.85 -12.21
C GLN A 454 26.59 -10.19 -11.24
N PHE A 455 26.85 -10.84 -10.09
CA PHE A 455 27.77 -10.26 -9.10
C PHE A 455 29.24 -10.42 -9.53
N PRO A 456 30.08 -9.38 -9.26
CA PRO A 456 31.52 -9.48 -9.52
C PRO A 456 32.14 -10.66 -8.79
N GLY A 457 33.02 -11.40 -9.49
CA GLY A 457 33.71 -12.55 -8.89
C GLY A 457 32.87 -13.81 -8.70
N HIS A 458 31.66 -13.85 -9.27
CA HIS A 458 30.84 -15.07 -9.26
C HIS A 458 31.61 -16.25 -9.87
N ARG A 459 31.65 -17.37 -9.16
CA ARG A 459 32.14 -18.68 -9.63
C ARG A 459 31.02 -19.71 -9.38
N PRO A 460 30.78 -20.65 -10.30
CA PRO A 460 29.81 -21.71 -10.05
C PRO A 460 30.07 -22.40 -8.71
N GLY A 461 29.05 -22.46 -7.83
CA GLY A 461 29.16 -23.06 -6.50
C GLY A 461 29.75 -22.16 -5.40
N ALA A 462 30.21 -20.93 -5.72
CA ALA A 462 30.71 -20.03 -4.69
C ALA A 462 29.57 -19.11 -4.16
N PRO A 463 29.44 -18.95 -2.82
CA PRO A 463 28.47 -18.04 -2.25
C PRO A 463 28.86 -16.59 -2.56
N VAL A 464 27.95 -15.83 -3.18
CA VAL A 464 28.22 -14.43 -3.55
C VAL A 464 27.37 -13.48 -2.72
N PHE A 465 26.07 -13.53 -2.88
CA PHE A 465 25.06 -12.75 -2.17
C PHE A 465 23.72 -13.48 -2.26
N PRO A 466 22.87 -13.48 -1.21
CA PRO A 466 21.57 -14.12 -1.26
C PRO A 466 20.65 -13.45 -2.28
N GLU A 467 19.70 -14.20 -2.83
CA GLU A 467 18.65 -13.66 -3.68
C GLU A 467 17.81 -12.66 -2.88
N LEU A 468 17.84 -11.37 -3.29
CA LEU A 468 17.12 -10.32 -2.60
C LEU A 468 15.63 -10.34 -2.98
N LEU A 469 14.76 -10.45 -1.98
CA LEU A 469 13.32 -10.44 -2.10
C LEU A 469 12.76 -9.19 -1.40
N VAL A 470 12.41 -8.16 -2.17
CA VAL A 470 11.77 -6.96 -1.62
C VAL A 470 10.26 -7.21 -1.54
N CYS A 471 9.76 -7.39 -0.30
CA CYS A 471 8.38 -7.74 -0.04
C CYS A 471 7.50 -6.50 0.02
N ALA A 472 6.42 -6.50 -0.74
CA ALA A 472 5.40 -5.47 -0.79
C ALA A 472 4.00 -6.10 -0.68
N SER A 473 2.95 -5.30 -0.77
CA SER A 473 1.56 -5.72 -0.67
C SER A 473 0.76 -5.22 -1.87
N ALA A 474 0.09 -6.10 -2.59
CA ALA A 474 -0.91 -5.70 -3.59
C ALA A 474 -2.30 -5.68 -2.96
N ASN A 475 -2.96 -4.51 -2.99
CA ASN A 475 -4.31 -4.36 -2.46
C ASN A 475 -5.33 -4.96 -3.41
N VAL A 476 -6.21 -5.81 -2.89
CA VAL A 476 -7.29 -6.48 -3.64
C VAL A 476 -8.60 -6.42 -2.86
N SER A 477 -9.71 -6.33 -3.58
CA SER A 477 -11.06 -6.28 -3.01
C SER A 477 -11.92 -7.48 -3.39
N ASP A 478 -11.34 -8.46 -4.08
CA ASP A 478 -12.05 -9.66 -4.52
C ASP A 478 -12.24 -10.61 -3.32
N GLN A 479 -13.49 -10.97 -3.03
CA GLN A 479 -13.81 -11.95 -2.00
C GLN A 479 -13.31 -13.33 -2.43
N GLY A 480 -12.71 -14.07 -1.49
CA GLY A 480 -12.19 -15.42 -1.73
C GLY A 480 -10.75 -15.48 -2.28
N THR A 481 -10.15 -14.36 -2.69
CA THR A 481 -8.76 -14.32 -3.15
C THR A 481 -7.76 -14.04 -2.03
N THR A 482 -8.25 -13.55 -0.91
CA THR A 482 -7.45 -13.21 0.28
C THR A 482 -7.94 -14.00 1.49
N PRO A 483 -7.08 -14.26 2.48
CA PRO A 483 -7.51 -14.79 3.76
C PRO A 483 -8.63 -13.94 4.37
N PRO A 484 -9.56 -14.52 5.15
CA PRO A 484 -10.66 -13.81 5.78
C PRO A 484 -10.17 -12.59 6.57
N GLY A 485 -10.84 -11.44 6.38
CA GLY A 485 -10.50 -10.18 7.06
C GLY A 485 -9.30 -9.43 6.47
N ARG A 486 -8.70 -9.90 5.38
CA ARG A 486 -7.61 -9.24 4.67
C ARG A 486 -8.05 -8.74 3.30
N SER A 487 -7.56 -7.59 2.88
CA SER A 487 -7.82 -6.98 1.57
C SER A 487 -6.52 -6.72 0.79
N SER A 488 -5.54 -7.59 0.96
CA SER A 488 -4.25 -7.53 0.28
C SER A 488 -3.65 -8.93 0.12
N VAL A 489 -2.79 -9.06 -0.86
CA VAL A 489 -1.99 -10.26 -1.12
C VAL A 489 -0.50 -9.89 -1.12
N SER A 490 0.38 -10.85 -0.84
CA SER A 490 1.83 -10.67 -0.93
C SER A 490 2.22 -10.26 -2.36
N PHE A 491 3.15 -9.33 -2.51
CA PHE A 491 3.73 -8.94 -3.79
C PHE A 491 5.25 -8.84 -3.63
N VAL A 492 5.98 -9.60 -4.42
CA VAL A 492 7.43 -9.74 -4.28
C VAL A 492 8.13 -9.17 -5.51
N PHE A 493 9.14 -8.36 -5.26
CA PHE A 493 10.13 -7.96 -6.26
C PHE A 493 11.37 -8.80 -6.03
N GLY A 494 11.56 -9.82 -6.84
CA GLY A 494 12.75 -10.65 -6.84
C GLY A 494 13.55 -10.48 -8.13
N PRO A 495 14.84 -10.87 -8.16
CA PRO A 495 15.68 -10.74 -9.35
C PRO A 495 15.23 -11.65 -10.50
N ARG A 496 14.63 -12.79 -10.20
CA ARG A 496 14.15 -13.76 -11.20
C ARG A 496 12.68 -13.57 -11.53
N ARG A 497 11.82 -13.36 -10.52
CA ARG A 497 10.36 -13.26 -10.66
C ARG A 497 9.80 -12.06 -9.89
N ILE A 498 8.73 -11.47 -10.42
CA ILE A 498 8.02 -10.34 -9.83
C ILE A 498 6.52 -10.62 -9.83
N GLY A 499 5.83 -10.33 -8.73
CA GLY A 499 4.38 -10.43 -8.64
C GLY A 499 3.88 -11.14 -7.39
N TYR A 500 2.73 -11.82 -7.52
CA TYR A 500 2.11 -12.61 -6.46
C TYR A 500 2.32 -14.10 -6.73
N PRO A 501 3.12 -14.79 -5.90
CA PRO A 501 3.62 -16.14 -6.20
C PRO A 501 2.61 -17.27 -5.89
N ARG A 502 1.31 -17.00 -5.82
CA ARG A 502 0.28 -18.00 -5.51
C ARG A 502 -0.79 -18.08 -6.59
N ALA A 503 -1.29 -19.30 -6.85
CA ALA A 503 -2.50 -19.50 -7.62
C ALA A 503 -3.72 -18.90 -6.91
N VAL A 504 -4.64 -18.31 -7.67
CA VAL A 504 -5.81 -17.60 -7.14
C VAL A 504 -7.08 -18.21 -7.71
N ASP A 505 -8.01 -18.56 -6.83
CA ASP A 505 -9.34 -18.97 -7.23
C ASP A 505 -10.25 -17.73 -7.34
N VAL A 506 -10.67 -17.42 -8.56
CA VAL A 506 -11.48 -16.21 -8.84
C VAL A 506 -12.87 -16.65 -9.29
N PRO A 507 -13.93 -16.05 -8.72
CA PRO A 507 -15.29 -16.33 -9.20
C PRO A 507 -15.41 -16.03 -10.69
N ARG A 508 -15.98 -16.98 -11.44
CA ARG A 508 -16.22 -16.84 -12.87
C ARG A 508 -17.11 -15.61 -13.13
N LYS A 509 -16.70 -14.75 -14.05
CA LYS A 509 -17.56 -13.65 -14.48
C LYS A 509 -18.76 -14.25 -15.23
N VAL A 510 -19.91 -14.19 -14.59
CA VAL A 510 -21.19 -14.54 -15.24
C VAL A 510 -21.89 -13.27 -15.67
N PRO A 511 -22.55 -13.24 -16.83
CA PRO A 511 -23.40 -12.13 -17.22
C PRO A 511 -24.42 -11.82 -16.11
N TRP A 512 -24.73 -10.53 -15.90
CA TRP A 512 -25.62 -10.08 -14.81
C TRP A 512 -26.99 -10.77 -14.81
N TRP A 513 -27.53 -11.09 -15.99
CA TRP A 513 -28.80 -11.80 -16.14
C TRP A 513 -28.71 -13.26 -15.66
N ARG A 514 -27.57 -13.96 -15.85
CA ARG A 514 -27.35 -15.31 -15.36
C ARG A 514 -27.19 -15.33 -13.84
N TRP A 515 -26.56 -14.30 -13.29
CA TRP A 515 -26.50 -14.07 -11.86
C TRP A 515 -27.90 -13.80 -11.25
N LEU A 516 -28.81 -13.13 -12.03
CA LEU A 516 -30.18 -12.88 -11.63
C LEU A 516 -31.03 -14.15 -11.63
N LEU A 517 -30.89 -15.00 -12.67
CA LEU A 517 -31.74 -16.17 -12.90
C LEU A 517 -31.23 -17.43 -12.20
N TYR A 518 -29.91 -17.63 -12.07
CA TYR A 518 -29.29 -18.85 -11.53
C TYR A 518 -28.25 -18.57 -10.47
N PRO A 519 -28.62 -17.99 -9.32
CA PRO A 519 -27.65 -17.57 -8.31
C PRO A 519 -26.89 -18.72 -7.66
N ALA A 520 -27.52 -19.87 -7.47
CA ALA A 520 -26.90 -21.02 -6.79
C ALA A 520 -25.80 -21.71 -7.62
N GLN A 521 -25.88 -21.64 -8.95
CA GLN A 521 -24.86 -22.22 -9.84
C GLN A 521 -23.67 -21.29 -10.08
N THR A 522 -23.83 -19.99 -9.81
CA THR A 522 -22.78 -18.99 -10.06
C THR A 522 -21.85 -18.78 -8.87
N GLU A 523 -22.23 -19.20 -7.69
CA GLU A 523 -21.45 -19.03 -6.46
C GLU A 523 -20.35 -20.10 -6.28
N GLN A 524 -20.48 -21.24 -6.99
CA GLN A 524 -19.55 -22.38 -6.93
C GLN A 524 -18.57 -22.45 -8.11
N ASP A 525 -18.79 -21.65 -9.17
CA ASP A 525 -17.95 -21.65 -10.37
C ASP A 525 -16.74 -20.74 -10.14
N THR A 526 -15.68 -21.24 -9.54
CA THR A 526 -14.38 -20.57 -9.48
C THR A 526 -13.47 -21.09 -10.59
N VAL A 527 -12.70 -20.21 -11.18
CA VAL A 527 -11.63 -20.57 -12.10
C VAL A 527 -10.30 -20.37 -11.38
N ARG A 528 -9.54 -21.44 -11.27
CA ARG A 528 -8.20 -21.39 -10.71
C ARG A 528 -7.25 -20.76 -11.72
N PHE A 529 -6.58 -19.71 -11.32
CA PHE A 529 -5.50 -19.08 -12.08
C PHE A 529 -4.18 -19.43 -11.43
N GLY A 530 -3.19 -19.69 -12.27
CA GLY A 530 -1.82 -19.88 -11.82
C GLY A 530 -1.28 -18.66 -11.07
N PRO A 531 -0.02 -18.69 -10.58
CA PRO A 531 0.61 -17.57 -9.93
C PRO A 531 0.51 -16.30 -10.77
N LEU A 532 0.23 -15.16 -10.13
CA LEU A 532 0.11 -13.86 -10.80
C LEU A 532 1.48 -13.16 -10.82
N GLU A 533 2.48 -13.86 -11.26
CA GLU A 533 3.85 -13.40 -11.39
C GLU A 533 4.41 -13.63 -12.79
N GLY A 534 5.49 -12.92 -13.10
CA GLY A 534 6.19 -13.05 -14.37
C GLY A 534 7.70 -12.95 -14.20
N PRO A 535 8.49 -13.33 -15.23
CA PRO A 535 9.93 -13.13 -15.22
C PRO A 535 10.28 -11.64 -15.06
N THR A 536 11.14 -11.30 -14.10
CA THR A 536 11.50 -9.91 -13.79
C THR A 536 12.11 -9.20 -14.97
N ARG A 537 13.02 -9.86 -15.69
CA ARG A 537 13.68 -9.29 -16.87
C ARG A 537 12.72 -8.92 -18.00
N ASP A 538 11.71 -9.76 -18.24
CA ASP A 538 10.69 -9.49 -19.25
C ASP A 538 9.77 -8.35 -18.80
N TYR A 539 9.42 -8.32 -17.51
CA TYR A 539 8.64 -7.24 -16.94
C TYR A 539 9.38 -5.89 -17.05
N GLU A 540 10.66 -5.85 -16.68
CA GLU A 540 11.50 -4.66 -16.79
C GLU A 540 11.65 -4.21 -18.25
N ARG A 541 11.80 -5.12 -19.19
CA ARG A 541 11.87 -4.80 -20.63
C ARG A 541 10.57 -4.17 -21.13
N VAL A 542 9.43 -4.83 -20.92
CA VAL A 542 8.15 -4.39 -21.50
C VAL A 542 7.61 -3.13 -20.81
N VAL A 543 7.69 -3.06 -19.48
CA VAL A 543 7.21 -1.91 -18.70
C VAL A 543 8.24 -0.78 -18.69
N GLY A 544 9.54 -1.14 -18.68
CA GLY A 544 10.66 -0.22 -18.57
C GLY A 544 10.84 0.72 -19.75
N GLU A 545 10.47 0.33 -20.96
CA GLU A 545 10.56 1.21 -22.13
C GLU A 545 9.81 2.54 -21.93
N ARG A 546 8.68 2.52 -21.22
CA ARG A 546 7.82 3.69 -20.99
C ARG A 546 7.84 4.22 -19.55
N ARG A 547 8.20 3.39 -18.59
CA ARG A 547 8.20 3.74 -17.14
C ARG A 547 9.56 3.44 -16.51
N ARG A 548 10.62 3.79 -17.16
CA ARG A 548 12.02 3.46 -16.78
C ARG A 548 12.31 3.55 -15.27
N ARG A 549 11.82 4.57 -14.59
CA ARG A 549 12.13 4.82 -13.18
C ARG A 549 11.19 4.14 -12.19
N ASP A 550 10.12 3.50 -12.64
CA ASP A 550 9.10 2.95 -11.74
C ASP A 550 9.27 1.44 -11.48
N ILE A 551 10.25 0.80 -12.11
CA ILE A 551 10.56 -0.62 -11.98
C ILE A 551 12.05 -0.85 -11.69
N THR A 552 12.65 0.04 -10.90
CA THR A 552 14.03 -0.08 -10.42
C THR A 552 14.06 -0.64 -9.00
N ILE A 553 15.24 -1.07 -8.53
CA ILE A 553 15.45 -1.46 -7.12
C ILE A 553 14.93 -0.35 -6.17
N SER A 554 15.28 0.92 -6.45
CA SER A 554 14.81 2.05 -5.64
C SER A 554 13.29 2.22 -5.66
N ALA A 555 12.62 1.86 -6.76
CA ALA A 555 11.16 1.88 -6.84
C ALA A 555 10.53 0.73 -6.04
N ALA A 556 11.09 -0.49 -6.12
CA ALA A 556 10.67 -1.63 -5.31
C ALA A 556 10.78 -1.33 -3.81
N VAL A 557 11.92 -0.76 -3.39
CA VAL A 557 12.18 -0.32 -2.01
C VAL A 557 11.18 0.76 -1.57
N ALA A 558 10.92 1.75 -2.41
CA ALA A 558 9.96 2.81 -2.09
C ALA A 558 8.51 2.29 -2.01
N MET A 559 8.14 1.30 -2.82
CA MET A 559 6.83 0.65 -2.73
C MET A 559 6.72 -0.23 -1.50
N SER A 560 7.76 -0.99 -1.18
CA SER A 560 7.84 -1.78 0.05
C SER A 560 7.71 -0.90 1.31
N GLY A 561 8.20 0.35 1.27
CA GLY A 561 8.09 1.33 2.36
C GLY A 561 6.89 2.29 2.26
N ALA A 562 5.94 2.05 1.38
CA ALA A 562 4.80 2.93 1.10
C ALA A 562 3.69 2.82 2.17
N ALA A 563 4.02 3.20 3.41
CA ALA A 563 3.16 3.03 4.59
C ALA A 563 1.89 3.90 4.58
N VAL A 564 1.82 4.97 3.76
CA VAL A 564 0.67 5.87 3.64
C VAL A 564 0.02 5.68 2.28
N ALA A 565 -1.20 5.14 2.26
CA ALA A 565 -1.95 4.86 1.05
C ALA A 565 -3.47 4.84 1.31
N PRO A 566 -4.31 5.15 0.30
CA PRO A 566 -5.76 5.03 0.42
C PRO A 566 -6.24 3.61 0.75
N SER A 567 -5.58 2.61 0.19
CA SER A 567 -5.79 1.19 0.54
C SER A 567 -4.52 0.64 1.19
N MET A 568 -4.65 0.08 2.38
CA MET A 568 -3.57 -0.37 3.27
C MET A 568 -3.86 -1.77 3.82
N GLY A 569 -4.33 -2.69 2.97
CA GLY A 569 -4.67 -4.03 3.39
C GLY A 569 -5.61 -4.03 4.61
N LYS A 570 -5.25 -4.77 5.65
CA LYS A 570 -5.98 -4.85 6.93
C LYS A 570 -6.10 -3.51 7.68
N MET A 571 -5.24 -2.54 7.40
CA MET A 571 -5.24 -1.22 8.06
C MET A 571 -6.15 -0.20 7.34
N THR A 572 -6.80 -0.58 6.24
CA THR A 572 -7.66 0.30 5.46
C THR A 572 -8.86 0.77 6.29
N ARG A 573 -9.00 2.09 6.43
CA ARG A 573 -10.16 2.73 7.03
C ARG A 573 -10.90 3.53 5.96
N ALA A 574 -12.17 3.20 5.71
CA ALA A 574 -12.95 3.81 4.63
C ALA A 574 -12.93 5.36 4.65
N PRO A 575 -13.06 6.03 5.81
CA PRO A 575 -13.00 7.50 5.86
C PRO A 575 -11.63 8.07 5.47
N LEU A 576 -10.56 7.44 5.99
CA LEU A 576 -9.18 7.86 5.70
C LEU A 576 -8.81 7.60 4.23
N ARG A 577 -9.35 6.55 3.62
CA ARG A 577 -9.16 6.22 2.21
C ARG A 577 -9.59 7.37 1.30
N PHE A 578 -10.80 7.90 1.52
CA PHE A 578 -11.31 9.01 0.75
C PHE A 578 -10.41 10.25 0.87
N LEU A 579 -10.03 10.62 2.10
CA LEU A 579 -9.17 11.77 2.36
C LEU A 579 -7.79 11.63 1.70
N LEU A 580 -7.15 10.46 1.83
CA LEU A 580 -5.83 10.21 1.21
C LEU A 580 -5.89 10.20 -0.31
N ALA A 581 -6.99 9.70 -0.90
CA ALA A 581 -7.21 9.77 -2.34
C ALA A 581 -7.41 11.21 -2.79
N LEU A 582 -8.24 11.99 -2.09
CA LEU A 582 -8.53 13.38 -2.42
C LEU A 582 -7.29 14.28 -2.34
N THR A 583 -6.52 14.15 -1.26
CA THR A 583 -5.31 14.96 -1.04
C THR A 583 -4.11 14.53 -1.87
N ASN A 584 -4.17 13.37 -2.51
CA ASN A 584 -3.05 12.72 -3.20
C ASN A 584 -1.81 12.48 -2.31
N VAL A 585 -1.99 12.52 -0.99
CA VAL A 585 -0.95 12.19 -0.01
C VAL A 585 -0.86 10.68 0.10
N ARG A 586 -0.13 10.07 -0.84
CA ARG A 586 0.04 8.62 -0.94
C ARG A 586 1.42 8.28 -1.46
N LEU A 587 1.90 7.11 -1.03
CA LEU A 587 3.18 6.51 -1.43
C LEU A 587 2.98 5.25 -2.29
N GLY A 588 1.78 4.65 -2.28
CA GLY A 588 1.44 3.48 -3.09
C GLY A 588 1.40 3.79 -4.60
N VAL A 589 1.64 2.77 -5.41
CA VAL A 589 1.79 2.86 -6.87
C VAL A 589 0.89 1.87 -7.58
N TRP A 590 0.30 2.30 -8.69
CA TRP A 590 -0.36 1.42 -9.63
C TRP A 590 0.66 0.85 -10.62
N LEU A 591 0.95 -0.45 -10.52
CA LEU A 591 1.83 -1.17 -11.44
C LEU A 591 1.03 -2.00 -12.44
N PRO A 592 1.48 -2.11 -13.71
CA PRO A 592 0.96 -3.13 -14.60
C PRO A 592 1.01 -4.51 -13.95
N ASN A 593 -0.05 -5.30 -14.11
CA ASN A 593 -0.11 -6.63 -13.51
C ASN A 593 0.90 -7.57 -14.19
N PRO A 594 1.87 -8.13 -13.46
CA PRO A 594 2.91 -8.98 -14.05
C PRO A 594 2.37 -10.20 -14.80
N ALA A 595 1.26 -10.76 -14.37
CA ALA A 595 0.62 -11.90 -15.04
C ALA A 595 0.14 -11.60 -16.48
N ASN A 596 -0.04 -10.33 -16.83
CA ASN A 596 -0.48 -9.93 -18.17
C ASN A 596 0.67 -9.61 -19.12
N VAL A 597 1.89 -9.46 -18.61
CA VAL A 597 3.05 -8.99 -19.40
C VAL A 597 3.54 -10.03 -20.42
N PRO A 598 3.63 -11.32 -20.10
CA PRO A 598 4.09 -12.33 -21.07
C PRO A 598 3.15 -12.55 -22.24
N GLN A 599 1.88 -12.13 -22.13
CA GLN A 599 0.80 -12.47 -23.07
C GLN A 599 0.51 -11.37 -24.09
N SER A 600 1.10 -10.17 -23.96
CA SER A 600 0.76 -9.04 -24.83
C SER A 600 1.93 -8.09 -25.03
N SER A 601 2.27 -7.84 -26.30
CA SER A 601 3.20 -6.78 -26.70
C SER A 601 2.67 -5.34 -26.46
N SER A 602 1.41 -5.18 -26.08
CA SER A 602 0.73 -3.88 -25.89
C SER A 602 0.09 -3.75 -24.50
N VAL A 603 0.87 -4.00 -23.42
CA VAL A 603 0.37 -3.80 -22.06
C VAL A 603 0.20 -2.31 -21.79
N PRO A 604 -0.97 -1.84 -21.32
CA PRO A 604 -1.12 -0.47 -20.86
C PRO A 604 -0.19 -0.20 -19.69
N VAL A 605 0.69 0.79 -19.82
CA VAL A 605 1.68 1.10 -18.77
C VAL A 605 1.35 2.35 -17.96
N ASN A 606 0.43 3.22 -18.45
CA ASN A 606 0.01 4.42 -17.73
C ASN A 606 -1.24 4.16 -16.88
N PRO A 607 -1.17 4.24 -15.55
CA PRO A 607 -2.32 4.11 -14.66
C PRO A 607 -3.10 5.43 -14.62
N ARG A 608 -3.82 5.71 -15.66
CA ARG A 608 -4.63 6.94 -15.87
C ARG A 608 -5.35 7.42 -14.61
N GLN A 609 -5.70 8.71 -14.55
CA GLN A 609 -6.35 9.35 -13.40
C GLN A 609 -7.66 8.64 -12.95
N ILE A 610 -8.29 7.87 -13.82
CA ILE A 610 -9.46 7.04 -13.45
C ILE A 610 -9.17 6.09 -12.28
N ARG A 611 -7.91 5.69 -12.07
CA ARG A 611 -7.51 4.84 -10.94
C ARG A 611 -7.74 5.50 -9.59
N LEU A 612 -7.72 6.84 -9.55
CA LEU A 612 -8.09 7.59 -8.35
C LEU A 612 -9.53 7.29 -7.90
N LEU A 613 -10.47 7.16 -8.86
CA LEU A 613 -11.86 6.80 -8.54
C LEU A 613 -11.95 5.36 -7.99
N TYR A 614 -11.13 4.43 -8.50
CA TYR A 614 -11.04 3.08 -7.92
C TYR A 614 -10.49 3.10 -6.49
N GLU A 615 -9.53 3.97 -6.19
CA GLU A 615 -9.02 4.16 -4.83
C GLU A 615 -10.10 4.73 -3.89
N VAL A 616 -10.85 5.73 -4.35
CA VAL A 616 -11.97 6.33 -3.58
C VAL A 616 -13.01 5.26 -3.22
N VAL A 617 -13.43 4.46 -4.21
CA VAL A 617 -14.43 3.40 -4.01
C VAL A 617 -13.82 2.17 -3.31
N GLY A 618 -12.49 1.99 -3.34
CA GLY A 618 -11.80 0.82 -2.81
C GLY A 618 -12.00 -0.43 -3.65
N ARG A 619 -12.10 -0.27 -4.96
CA ARG A 619 -12.36 -1.37 -5.89
C ARG A 619 -11.08 -1.79 -6.62
N ASN A 620 -10.34 -2.71 -5.99
CA ASN A 620 -9.10 -3.26 -6.52
C ASN A 620 -9.30 -4.75 -6.83
N ARG A 621 -9.19 -5.16 -8.08
CA ARG A 621 -9.35 -6.55 -8.48
C ARG A 621 -8.00 -7.17 -8.81
N VAL A 622 -7.75 -8.39 -8.35
CA VAL A 622 -6.51 -9.13 -8.56
C VAL A 622 -6.20 -9.36 -10.05
N ARG A 623 -7.21 -9.53 -10.88
CA ARG A 623 -7.11 -9.67 -12.34
C ARG A 623 -7.19 -8.34 -13.11
N SER A 624 -7.06 -7.23 -12.43
CA SER A 624 -7.04 -5.92 -13.09
C SER A 624 -5.77 -5.77 -13.93
N THR A 625 -5.84 -4.93 -14.97
CA THR A 625 -4.66 -4.55 -15.78
C THR A 625 -3.56 -3.93 -14.94
N PHE A 626 -3.92 -3.30 -13.83
CA PHE A 626 -3.00 -2.72 -12.86
C PHE A 626 -3.31 -3.23 -11.47
N LEU A 627 -2.27 -3.45 -10.67
CA LEU A 627 -2.34 -3.73 -9.23
C LEU A 627 -1.90 -2.49 -8.45
N TYR A 628 -2.58 -2.23 -7.32
CA TYR A 628 -2.20 -1.15 -6.42
C TYR A 628 -1.25 -1.70 -5.36
N VAL A 629 0.04 -1.39 -5.51
CA VAL A 629 1.12 -1.90 -4.66
C VAL A 629 1.48 -0.88 -3.58
N THR A 630 1.60 -1.35 -2.35
CA THR A 630 1.87 -0.55 -1.15
C THR A 630 2.82 -1.28 -0.21
N ASP A 631 3.05 -0.74 1.00
CA ASP A 631 3.94 -1.28 2.03
C ASP A 631 3.71 -2.78 2.29
N GLY A 632 4.79 -3.52 2.39
CA GLY A 632 4.74 -4.95 2.71
C GLY A 632 4.09 -5.24 4.06
N GLY A 633 4.27 -4.37 5.05
CA GLY A 633 3.65 -4.46 6.36
C GLY A 633 2.11 -4.40 6.35
N HIS A 634 1.49 -4.04 5.24
CA HIS A 634 0.03 -4.11 5.09
C HIS A 634 -0.49 -5.56 4.99
N ILE A 635 0.37 -6.52 4.70
CA ILE A 635 0.05 -7.94 4.73
C ILE A 635 0.90 -8.69 5.76
N GLU A 636 2.22 -8.63 5.65
CA GLU A 636 3.15 -9.32 6.52
C GLU A 636 4.41 -8.45 6.71
N ASN A 637 4.83 -8.23 7.92
CA ASN A 637 5.83 -7.21 8.23
C ASN A 637 7.23 -7.75 8.57
N LEU A 638 7.45 -9.07 8.52
CA LEU A 638 8.75 -9.70 8.79
C LEU A 638 9.49 -10.12 7.53
N GLY A 639 8.77 -10.43 6.44
CA GLY A 639 9.32 -11.12 5.28
C GLY A 639 9.42 -12.64 5.46
N LEU A 640 8.91 -13.14 6.58
CA LEU A 640 8.96 -14.55 6.96
C LEU A 640 8.18 -15.43 6.00
N LEU A 641 6.99 -14.99 5.59
CA LEU A 641 6.09 -15.73 4.70
C LEU A 641 6.80 -16.17 3.40
N GLU A 642 7.63 -15.30 2.83
CA GLU A 642 8.30 -15.59 1.57
C GLU A 642 9.45 -16.60 1.71
N LEU A 643 10.11 -16.66 2.85
CA LEU A 643 11.12 -17.69 3.15
C LEU A 643 10.47 -19.06 3.41
N LEU A 644 9.32 -19.05 4.11
CA LEU A 644 8.53 -20.27 4.32
C LEU A 644 7.96 -20.81 3.01
N ARG A 645 7.54 -19.95 2.10
CA ARG A 645 7.10 -20.33 0.75
C ARG A 645 8.20 -21.00 -0.06
N ARG A 646 9.47 -20.57 0.13
CA ARG A 646 10.68 -21.16 -0.49
C ARG A 646 11.27 -22.30 0.29
N ARG A 647 10.59 -22.74 1.37
CA ARG A 647 10.93 -23.92 2.16
C ARG A 647 12.35 -23.87 2.75
N CYS A 648 12.78 -22.69 3.21
CA CYS A 648 14.07 -22.54 3.87
C CYS A 648 14.14 -23.43 5.13
N ARG A 649 15.21 -24.23 5.26
CA ARG A 649 15.42 -25.12 6.41
C ARG A 649 15.83 -24.38 7.69
N THR A 650 16.57 -23.29 7.53
CA THR A 650 16.98 -22.41 8.62
C THR A 650 16.58 -20.99 8.27
N VAL A 651 15.73 -20.39 9.08
CA VAL A 651 15.28 -19.00 8.87
C VAL A 651 15.78 -18.13 10.03
N VAL A 652 16.53 -17.08 9.69
CA VAL A 652 16.94 -16.04 10.62
C VAL A 652 16.03 -14.83 10.44
N CYS A 653 15.26 -14.46 11.47
CA CYS A 653 14.34 -13.34 11.41
C CYS A 653 14.84 -12.19 12.31
N LEU A 654 15.19 -11.04 11.70
CA LEU A 654 15.58 -9.81 12.38
C LEU A 654 14.37 -8.90 12.51
N ASP A 655 13.76 -8.85 13.70
CA ASP A 655 12.53 -8.09 13.95
C ASP A 655 12.77 -6.80 14.73
N ALA A 656 12.65 -5.67 14.03
CA ALA A 656 12.52 -4.33 14.63
C ALA A 656 11.17 -3.68 14.28
N ALA A 657 10.11 -4.47 14.04
CA ALA A 657 8.77 -3.95 13.82
C ALA A 657 8.27 -3.17 15.05
N GLY A 658 7.40 -2.19 14.81
CA GLY A 658 6.82 -1.36 15.86
C GLY A 658 5.89 -2.12 16.79
N GLY A 659 5.72 -1.59 17.98
CA GLY A 659 4.82 -2.14 18.99
C GLY A 659 5.45 -2.13 20.38
N SER A 660 4.78 -2.73 21.35
CA SER A 660 5.31 -2.93 22.69
C SER A 660 6.50 -3.90 22.64
N THR A 661 7.46 -3.73 23.55
CA THR A 661 8.57 -4.66 23.77
C THR A 661 8.08 -6.05 24.26
N THR A 662 6.83 -6.14 24.72
CA THR A 662 6.20 -7.38 25.19
C THR A 662 5.18 -7.95 24.20
N SER A 663 4.91 -7.25 23.07
CA SER A 663 3.96 -7.72 22.07
C SER A 663 4.69 -8.37 20.90
N PHE A 664 4.39 -9.63 20.62
CA PHE A 664 4.89 -10.40 19.49
C PHE A 664 3.81 -10.54 18.39
N SER A 665 2.90 -9.58 18.33
CA SER A 665 1.77 -9.61 17.40
C SER A 665 2.21 -9.73 15.93
N THR A 666 3.33 -9.14 15.54
CA THR A 666 3.89 -9.23 14.18
C THR A 666 4.30 -10.68 13.84
N LEU A 667 4.94 -11.38 14.78
CA LEU A 667 5.29 -12.79 14.62
C LEU A 667 4.04 -13.66 14.58
N GLY A 668 3.10 -13.47 15.52
CA GLY A 668 1.83 -14.20 15.54
C GLY A 668 1.00 -14.02 14.27
N GLU A 669 0.98 -12.81 13.70
CA GLU A 669 0.34 -12.55 12.41
C GLU A 669 1.02 -13.29 11.25
N ALA A 670 2.35 -13.32 11.21
CA ALA A 670 3.12 -14.04 10.19
C ALA A 670 2.89 -15.55 10.28
N ILE A 671 2.88 -16.11 11.49
CA ILE A 671 2.57 -17.54 11.74
C ILE A 671 1.15 -17.88 11.30
N SER A 672 0.17 -17.06 11.68
CA SER A 672 -1.23 -17.25 11.25
C SER A 672 -1.38 -17.20 9.72
N LEU A 673 -0.63 -16.33 9.06
CA LEU A 673 -0.65 -16.21 7.61
C LEU A 673 0.04 -17.42 6.94
N ALA A 674 1.16 -17.89 7.50
CA ALA A 674 1.85 -19.09 7.04
C ALA A 674 0.95 -20.33 7.12
N ALA A 675 0.23 -20.50 8.23
CA ALA A 675 -0.73 -21.59 8.39
C ALA A 675 -1.87 -21.49 7.38
N SER A 676 -2.43 -20.29 7.14
CA SER A 676 -3.58 -20.12 6.26
C SER A 676 -3.23 -20.13 4.77
N GLU A 677 -2.04 -19.68 4.38
CA GLU A 677 -1.63 -19.60 2.97
C GLU A 677 -0.76 -20.77 2.50
N LEU A 678 0.05 -21.33 3.39
CA LEU A 678 1.06 -22.33 3.03
C LEU A 678 0.86 -23.67 3.72
N ASP A 679 -0.09 -23.75 4.65
CA ASP A 679 -0.25 -24.92 5.55
C ASP A 679 1.05 -25.25 6.33
N VAL A 680 1.85 -24.23 6.62
CA VAL A 680 3.09 -24.32 7.40
C VAL A 680 2.79 -24.01 8.86
N ARG A 681 3.26 -24.87 9.75
CA ARG A 681 3.16 -24.70 11.21
C ARG A 681 4.50 -24.22 11.76
N VAL A 682 4.45 -23.25 12.64
CA VAL A 682 5.62 -22.75 13.36
C VAL A 682 5.33 -22.84 14.85
N ASP A 683 6.13 -23.66 15.54
CA ASP A 683 6.08 -23.83 16.98
C ASP A 683 7.21 -23.02 17.62
N ILE A 684 6.85 -21.93 18.30
CA ILE A 684 7.78 -21.01 18.95
C ILE A 684 7.07 -20.28 20.10
N ASP A 685 7.68 -20.22 21.28
CA ASP A 685 7.21 -19.38 22.37
C ASP A 685 8.19 -18.25 22.70
N PRO A 686 7.98 -17.07 22.13
CA PRO A 686 8.82 -15.92 22.40
C PRO A 686 8.53 -15.29 23.78
N ALA A 687 7.34 -15.52 24.35
CA ALA A 687 6.92 -14.84 25.58
C ALA A 687 7.74 -15.31 26.78
N GLU A 688 8.05 -16.59 26.88
CA GLU A 688 8.88 -17.14 27.95
C GLU A 688 10.34 -16.68 27.81
N ALA A 689 10.93 -16.86 26.60
CA ALA A 689 12.34 -16.57 26.37
C ALA A 689 12.67 -15.07 26.39
N LEU A 690 11.69 -14.23 26.00
CA LEU A 690 11.87 -12.77 25.83
C LEU A 690 11.06 -11.99 26.89
N ARG A 691 10.89 -12.56 28.05
CA ARG A 691 10.14 -11.97 29.18
C ARG A 691 10.75 -10.64 29.61
N SER A 692 9.88 -9.66 29.92
CA SER A 692 10.33 -8.41 30.55
C SER A 692 10.76 -8.66 32.00
N LEU A 693 11.95 -8.17 32.35
CA LEU A 693 12.55 -8.30 33.70
C LEU A 693 12.08 -7.19 34.65
N ASP A 694 11.49 -6.10 34.13
CA ASP A 694 11.18 -4.92 34.91
C ASP A 694 9.94 -4.18 34.41
N ASP A 695 9.01 -3.90 35.33
CA ASP A 695 7.81 -3.10 35.10
C ASP A 695 8.16 -1.62 34.87
N GLY A 696 8.60 -1.28 33.67
CA GLY A 696 8.83 0.09 33.27
C GLY A 696 10.20 0.40 32.66
N ARG A 697 11.22 -0.42 32.83
CA ARG A 697 12.57 -0.19 32.27
C ARG A 697 12.79 -0.79 30.89
N ARG A 698 11.84 -1.58 30.38
CA ARG A 698 11.89 -2.20 29.06
C ARG A 698 13.13 -3.07 28.83
N ILE A 699 13.64 -3.69 29.88
CA ILE A 699 14.73 -4.65 29.85
C ILE A 699 14.12 -6.05 29.80
N ASN A 700 14.52 -6.83 28.83
CA ASN A 700 14.06 -8.19 28.62
C ASN A 700 15.14 -9.19 29.03
N ASP A 701 14.76 -10.42 29.34
CA ASP A 701 15.67 -11.49 29.74
C ASP A 701 16.57 -11.94 28.57
N GLY A 702 15.97 -12.10 27.41
CA GLY A 702 16.62 -12.44 26.16
C GLY A 702 16.24 -11.54 25.00
N ASP A 703 16.90 -11.71 23.88
CA ASP A 703 16.65 -10.99 22.62
C ASP A 703 16.49 -11.94 21.42
N THR A 704 16.78 -13.23 21.59
CA THR A 704 16.67 -14.27 20.57
C THR A 704 15.99 -15.52 21.10
N VAL A 705 15.15 -16.14 20.27
CA VAL A 705 14.47 -17.41 20.56
C VAL A 705 14.49 -18.31 19.32
N GLU A 706 14.45 -19.61 19.53
CA GLU A 706 14.41 -20.60 18.46
C GLU A 706 13.10 -21.36 18.47
N GLY A 707 12.56 -21.63 17.27
CA GLY A 707 11.34 -22.40 17.06
C GLY A 707 11.49 -23.41 15.94
N THR A 708 10.52 -24.31 15.84
CA THR A 708 10.47 -25.36 14.83
C THR A 708 9.47 -25.00 13.73
N ILE A 709 9.86 -25.15 12.47
CA ILE A 709 8.99 -25.02 11.30
C ILE A 709 8.60 -26.42 10.85
N THR A 710 7.33 -26.69 10.60
CA THR A 710 6.85 -27.94 10.02
C THR A 710 6.14 -27.62 8.70
N TYR A 711 6.69 -28.13 7.60
CA TYR A 711 6.15 -27.99 6.26
C TYR A 711 5.04 -29.03 5.97
N PRO A 712 4.19 -28.81 4.95
CA PRO A 712 3.06 -29.71 4.63
C PRO A 712 3.45 -31.16 4.31
N ASP A 713 4.68 -31.38 3.81
CA ASP A 713 5.22 -32.72 3.53
C ASP A 713 5.86 -33.41 4.75
N GLY A 714 5.77 -32.80 5.92
CA GLY A 714 6.37 -33.30 7.15
C GLY A 714 7.86 -32.97 7.33
N THR A 715 8.51 -32.30 6.36
CA THR A 715 9.87 -31.82 6.55
C THR A 715 9.91 -30.71 7.62
N THR A 716 11.01 -30.65 8.37
CA THR A 716 11.16 -29.68 9.45
C THR A 716 12.27 -28.69 9.14
N GLY A 717 12.12 -27.49 9.70
CA GLY A 717 13.10 -26.42 9.67
C GLY A 717 13.24 -25.74 11.03
N ARG A 718 14.16 -24.78 11.13
CA ARG A 718 14.45 -24.01 12.34
C ARG A 718 14.15 -22.54 12.08
N LEU A 719 13.43 -21.86 12.99
CA LEU A 719 13.26 -20.41 13.01
C LEU A 719 14.09 -19.83 14.14
N ILE A 720 15.08 -19.01 13.82
CA ILE A 720 15.88 -18.23 14.76
C ILE A 720 15.34 -16.81 14.72
N TYR A 721 14.59 -16.43 15.74
CA TYR A 721 13.92 -15.12 15.83
C TYR A 721 14.68 -14.20 16.76
N GLY A 722 15.18 -13.09 16.24
CA GLY A 722 15.86 -12.03 16.97
C GLY A 722 15.05 -10.73 16.93
N LYS A 723 14.72 -10.20 18.11
CA LYS A 723 13.92 -8.98 18.24
C LYS A 723 14.74 -7.83 18.80
N ALA A 724 14.43 -6.60 18.37
CA ALA A 724 15.01 -5.37 18.90
C ALA A 724 14.57 -5.15 20.35
N LEU A 725 15.20 -5.82 21.27
CA LEU A 725 14.99 -5.76 22.72
C LEU A 725 16.30 -5.40 23.43
N VAL A 726 16.20 -4.61 24.48
CA VAL A 726 17.33 -4.31 25.36
C VAL A 726 17.40 -5.36 26.45
N THR A 727 18.58 -5.98 26.66
CA THR A 727 18.83 -6.98 27.66
C THR A 727 19.96 -6.54 28.59
N PRO A 728 20.18 -7.17 29.74
CA PRO A 728 21.35 -6.92 30.59
C PRO A 728 22.68 -7.16 29.85
N ARG A 729 22.68 -8.01 28.81
CA ARG A 729 23.84 -8.33 27.98
C ARG A 729 24.06 -7.37 26.81
N SER A 730 23.09 -6.50 26.51
CA SER A 730 23.23 -5.47 25.46
C SER A 730 24.45 -4.60 25.75
N PRO A 731 25.18 -4.11 24.73
CA PRO A 731 26.31 -3.19 24.86
C PRO A 731 25.99 -1.98 25.73
N TRP A 732 27.01 -1.47 26.44
CA TRP A 732 26.83 -0.38 27.41
C TRP A 732 26.24 0.89 26.77
N ASP A 733 26.63 1.23 25.55
CA ASP A 733 26.14 2.37 24.77
C ASP A 733 24.65 2.23 24.42
N VAL A 734 24.21 1.01 24.07
CA VAL A 734 22.79 0.69 23.85
C VAL A 734 21.98 0.89 25.14
N ARG A 735 22.49 0.38 26.28
CA ARG A 735 21.86 0.54 27.57
C ARG A 735 21.82 2.00 28.05
N ALA A 736 22.91 2.75 27.81
CA ALA A 736 22.97 4.17 28.11
C ALA A 736 21.95 4.96 27.29
N TYR A 737 21.82 4.65 25.99
CA TYR A 737 20.81 5.27 25.14
C TYR A 737 19.38 4.93 25.56
N ALA A 738 19.12 3.67 25.95
CA ALA A 738 17.84 3.23 26.48
C ALA A 738 17.44 3.97 27.76
N ALA A 739 18.41 4.27 28.64
CA ALA A 739 18.19 5.09 29.81
C ALA A 739 17.87 6.57 29.47
N LYS A 740 18.43 7.10 28.37
CA LYS A 740 18.25 8.47 27.90
C LYS A 740 16.90 8.67 27.18
N ASP A 741 16.52 7.75 26.27
CA ASP A 741 15.26 7.81 25.50
C ASP A 741 14.30 6.70 25.92
N GLY A 742 13.32 7.06 26.73
CA GLY A 742 12.29 6.12 27.20
C GLY A 742 11.41 5.49 26.10
N ARG A 743 11.55 5.89 24.81
CA ARG A 743 10.85 5.27 23.69
C ARG A 743 11.69 4.18 23.01
N PHE A 744 13.00 4.18 23.24
CA PHE A 744 13.88 3.14 22.68
C PHE A 744 13.67 1.81 23.45
N PRO A 745 13.67 0.63 22.79
CA PRO A 745 13.81 0.36 21.37
C PRO A 745 12.47 0.35 20.60
N ALA A 746 11.39 0.87 21.16
CA ALA A 746 10.05 0.89 20.59
C ALA A 746 9.66 2.25 19.98
N THR A 747 10.62 3.03 19.47
CA THR A 747 10.35 4.33 18.81
C THR A 747 9.27 4.15 17.73
N PRO A 748 8.21 4.99 17.70
CA PRO A 748 7.12 4.84 16.74
C PRO A 748 7.61 4.88 15.29
N THR A 749 7.06 4.04 14.42
CA THR A 749 7.41 3.99 12.98
C THR A 749 7.15 5.31 12.26
N GLY A 750 6.23 6.16 12.75
CA GLY A 750 6.03 7.51 12.22
C GLY A 750 7.21 8.46 12.46
N ASP A 751 8.15 8.10 13.31
CA ASP A 751 9.39 8.85 13.54
C ASP A 751 10.45 8.42 12.52
N GLN A 752 10.53 9.17 11.42
CA GLN A 752 11.46 8.90 10.32
C GLN A 752 12.67 9.84 10.29
N ALA A 753 12.81 10.71 11.31
CA ALA A 753 13.91 11.68 11.41
C ALA A 753 14.83 11.28 12.58
N PHE A 754 15.71 10.32 12.37
CA PHE A 754 16.67 9.90 13.38
C PHE A 754 17.88 10.83 13.43
N SER A 755 18.39 11.08 14.64
CA SER A 755 19.73 11.60 14.83
C SER A 755 20.76 10.49 14.57
N GLY A 756 22.02 10.87 14.33
CA GLY A 756 23.12 9.91 14.24
C GLY A 756 23.20 9.02 15.48
N GLU A 757 23.02 9.59 16.68
CA GLU A 757 23.04 8.86 17.95
C GLU A 757 21.92 7.82 18.05
N THR A 758 20.69 8.19 17.59
CA THR A 758 19.56 7.25 17.55
C THR A 758 19.83 6.11 16.55
N PHE A 759 20.39 6.44 15.40
CA PHE A 759 20.73 5.48 14.37
C PHE A 759 21.79 4.49 14.88
N ASP A 760 22.86 5.00 15.50
CA ASP A 760 23.95 4.19 16.07
C ASP A 760 23.46 3.25 17.17
N ALA A 761 22.55 3.71 18.04
CA ALA A 761 21.98 2.88 19.09
C ALA A 761 21.18 1.68 18.53
N TYR A 762 20.36 1.88 17.49
CA TYR A 762 19.66 0.80 16.83
C TYR A 762 20.58 -0.13 16.04
N GLN A 763 21.63 0.41 15.41
CA GLN A 763 22.61 -0.37 14.69
C GLN A 763 23.44 -1.24 15.67
N ALA A 764 23.87 -0.69 16.80
CA ALA A 764 24.59 -1.43 17.82
C ALA A 764 23.72 -2.55 18.43
N LEU A 765 22.44 -2.25 18.69
CA LEU A 765 21.48 -3.27 19.13
C LEU A 765 21.32 -4.37 18.06
N GLY A 766 21.21 -3.99 16.78
CA GLY A 766 21.15 -4.93 15.66
C GLY A 766 22.38 -5.82 15.56
N ARG A 767 23.58 -5.25 15.76
CA ARG A 767 24.84 -6.05 15.81
C ARG A 767 24.83 -7.05 16.95
N HIS A 768 24.32 -6.67 18.11
CA HIS A 768 24.21 -7.54 19.26
C HIS A 768 23.30 -8.74 18.99
N VAL A 769 22.07 -8.46 18.55
CA VAL A 769 21.07 -9.50 18.22
C VAL A 769 21.50 -10.36 17.03
N GLY A 770 22.07 -9.73 15.98
CA GLY A 770 22.58 -10.45 14.81
C GLY A 770 23.71 -11.41 15.13
N ARG A 771 24.59 -11.08 16.09
CA ARG A 771 25.65 -11.98 16.60
C ARG A 771 25.02 -13.19 17.30
N ALA A 772 24.06 -12.97 18.19
CA ALA A 772 23.36 -14.04 18.87
C ALA A 772 22.63 -14.98 17.88
N CYS A 773 22.03 -14.43 16.83
CA CYS A 773 21.44 -15.23 15.76
C CYS A 773 22.50 -16.04 14.99
N ALA A 774 23.65 -15.43 14.65
CA ALA A 774 24.74 -16.08 13.95
C ALA A 774 25.31 -17.26 14.74
N GLU A 775 25.52 -17.11 16.05
CA GLU A 775 25.98 -18.15 16.96
C GLU A 775 25.04 -19.36 16.96
N ARG A 776 23.71 -19.12 16.94
CA ARG A 776 22.70 -20.19 16.84
C ARG A 776 22.74 -20.92 15.49
N VAL A 777 22.98 -20.18 14.40
CA VAL A 777 23.11 -20.79 13.05
C VAL A 777 24.35 -21.66 12.96
N THR A 778 25.48 -21.19 13.49
CA THR A 778 26.78 -21.87 13.35
C THR A 778 27.01 -22.98 14.39
N GLY A 779 26.15 -23.05 15.42
CA GLY A 779 26.35 -24.01 16.53
C GLY A 779 27.55 -23.68 17.41
N ALA A 780 28.13 -22.49 17.25
CA ALA A 780 29.24 -22.05 18.11
C ALA A 780 28.66 -21.80 19.51
N ALA A 781 28.96 -22.72 20.44
CA ALA A 781 28.59 -22.62 21.82
C ALA A 781 29.10 -21.29 22.41
N THR A 782 28.28 -20.64 23.20
CA THR A 782 28.58 -19.41 23.95
C THR A 782 29.74 -19.65 24.91
N GLY A 783 30.97 -19.54 24.41
CA GLY A 783 32.15 -19.34 25.25
C GLY A 783 32.02 -17.94 25.89
N ASN A 784 32.22 -17.91 27.17
CA ASN A 784 32.19 -16.76 28.07
C ASN A 784 32.73 -15.44 27.41
N PRO A 785 31.96 -14.36 27.24
CA PRO A 785 32.42 -13.15 26.54
C PRO A 785 33.46 -12.31 27.31
N SER A 786 34.01 -12.80 28.40
CA SER A 786 35.05 -12.11 29.21
C SER A 786 36.48 -12.18 28.64
N ALA A 787 36.74 -12.86 27.51
CA ALA A 787 38.07 -13.06 26.99
C ALA A 787 38.33 -12.55 25.58
N ALA A 788 37.47 -11.70 24.98
CA ALA A 788 37.69 -11.16 23.65
C ALA A 788 37.96 -9.64 23.70
N ALA A 789 39.24 -9.35 23.48
CA ALA A 789 39.79 -8.07 22.98
C ALA A 789 39.70 -6.86 23.88
N SER A 790 40.70 -6.67 24.68
CA SER A 790 41.21 -5.36 25.09
C SER A 790 41.47 -4.51 23.82
N PRO A 791 41.18 -3.20 23.85
CA PRO A 791 41.41 -2.26 22.73
C PRO A 791 42.90 -1.99 22.41
N SER A 792 43.85 -2.75 22.97
CA SER A 792 45.30 -2.45 22.89
C SER A 792 45.93 -2.81 21.54
N ALA A 793 45.31 -3.70 20.75
CA ALA A 793 45.92 -4.11 19.49
C ALA A 793 45.74 -3.11 18.33
N ALA A 794 44.71 -2.26 18.37
CA ALA A 794 44.52 -1.23 17.36
C ALA A 794 45.34 0.04 17.61
N ALA A 795 45.67 0.35 18.87
CA ALA A 795 46.50 1.46 19.24
C ALA A 795 47.98 1.23 18.91
N ASP A 796 48.46 0.01 18.97
CA ASP A 796 49.85 -0.33 18.65
C ASP A 796 50.19 -0.30 17.16
N VAL A 797 49.20 -0.45 16.28
CA VAL A 797 49.39 -0.30 14.83
C VAL A 797 49.47 1.17 14.41
N VAL A 798 48.72 2.06 15.06
CA VAL A 798 48.75 3.51 14.78
C VAL A 798 50.04 4.12 15.31
N LEU A 799 50.53 3.72 16.48
CA LEU A 799 51.79 4.20 17.06
C LEU A 799 53.05 3.73 16.31
N ARG A 800 52.99 2.59 15.61
CA ARG A 800 54.12 2.10 14.76
C ARG A 800 54.17 2.81 13.41
N ALA A 801 53.00 3.27 12.89
CA ALA A 801 52.94 4.03 11.66
C ALA A 801 53.46 5.47 11.82
N GLU A 802 53.25 6.11 12.98
CA GLU A 802 53.78 7.45 13.25
C GLU A 802 55.28 7.49 13.56
N THR A 803 55.88 6.37 14.04
CA THR A 803 57.31 6.29 14.35
C THR A 803 58.15 5.97 13.10
N GLN A 804 57.56 5.47 12.00
CA GLN A 804 58.24 5.25 10.71
C GLN A 804 58.15 6.44 9.76
N ALA A 805 57.35 7.44 10.05
CA ALA A 805 57.27 8.67 9.23
C ALA A 805 58.15 9.83 9.71
N THR A 806 58.92 9.60 10.79
CA THR A 806 59.85 10.59 11.36
C THR A 806 61.30 10.09 11.53
N ALA A 807 61.68 9.07 10.79
CA ALA A 807 63.07 8.60 10.68
C ALA A 807 63.61 8.70 9.25
#